data_2b8e510b0eaf8d6be5822757baf11d45
#
_entry.id   2b8e510b0eaf8d6be5822757baf11d45
#
_cell.length_a   1.000
_cell.length_b   1.000
_cell.length_c   1.000
_cell.angle_alpha   90.00
_cell.angle_beta   90.00
_cell.angle_gamma   90.00
#
_symmetry.space_group_name_H-M   'P 1'
#
loop_
_entity.id
_entity.type
_entity.pdbx_description
1 polymer ?
#
loop_
_entity_poly.entity_id
_entity_poly.type
_entity_poly.pdbx_seq_one_letter_code
_entity_poly.pdbx_strand_id
1 'polypeptide(L)'
;MDFNSNTPFNLPVLITEGFILFPSETETIYIETKLGVKTINTSLDNFESYVIVVSLKDISTNIDSIDAKNLYDKVYHIGTLCCVKKTQSSPRKCKITFNAIERISLLDVSSNDGIYFGNAITLPDEQGDPVHEEILIRNLFDQLRILQNSAGDNYIERNLKVIFNKLNSGINAKDISYLLSINLPTTTEERQELLEAKDANIRLKKLISLCTSLTSMLQIEKKLQDDVRDSAEKNQRDYFLREKLKAIKKELGEDGRDDDPDNIIDKVEKGDYPDHVKNKVKEEMKKFEMLPPGSLEGSLIKTYVDLLLSLPWNISTKDNNDLKDVEKILNDDHYGLEKPKKRVLEYLAVKQMTGNLKAPILCFYGPPGTGKTSLAKSIAHALNRRFVKASLGGISDEAEIRGFKRTYVGSAPGRIIQGLKKAKTNNPVFLLDEIDKLDKSYHGNPASALLEVLDPEQNKEFQDNYVEEPFDLSNVLFICTANYIENIPAPLLDRLELIELNSYTAIEKLHIAKEHLISKAIQNNGLNDKQISFTDSSIDFMIERYTRESGVRQLERLINTICRKVCVDIINKKFDHIEIKPHDVKVYLGIEIFDSLKKEQGSQIGVVTGLAFTEYGGDILAIEVTMFKGKGNLVLTGKLGDVMKESATIALDYVRSNAEKYGINPILFETSDIHIHVPEGAVPKDGPSAGVALTIAIISCLTNKPVSGDIAMTGEVTLRGNVLPIGGLREKSLAALRSGIRTIIVPSKNKNNVNELPKEVKDNLNIEYMSYVNDAYKIIFGNN
;
A
#
# COMPACT_ATOMS: atom_id res chain seq x y z
N MET A 1 52.36 -7.89 -44.21
CA MET A 1 51.06 -8.53 -44.56
C MET A 1 50.24 -7.55 -45.38
N ASP A 2 49.77 -7.92 -46.56
CA ASP A 2 48.84 -7.10 -47.36
C ASP A 2 47.40 -7.47 -46.95
N PHE A 3 46.72 -6.54 -46.33
CA PHE A 3 45.34 -6.73 -45.85
C PHE A 3 44.35 -6.30 -46.95
N ASN A 4 43.87 -7.26 -47.76
CA ASN A 4 42.87 -6.99 -48.81
C ASN A 4 41.45 -7.21 -48.25
N SER A 5 40.51 -6.36 -48.66
CA SER A 5 39.08 -6.36 -48.21
C SER A 5 38.32 -7.64 -48.44
N ASN A 6 38.82 -8.58 -49.22
CA ASN A 6 38.12 -9.84 -49.60
C ASN A 6 38.76 -11.11 -49.04
N THR A 7 39.90 -11.04 -48.31
CA THR A 7 40.57 -12.22 -47.72
C THR A 7 40.57 -12.15 -46.23
N PRO A 8 39.93 -13.13 -45.53
CA PRO A 8 39.96 -13.18 -44.08
C PRO A 8 41.43 -13.39 -43.58
N PHE A 9 41.78 -12.71 -42.53
CA PHE A 9 43.07 -12.85 -41.83
C PHE A 9 42.83 -13.14 -40.34
N ASN A 10 43.74 -13.86 -39.73
CA ASN A 10 43.66 -14.24 -38.32
C ASN A 10 44.79 -13.57 -37.54
N LEU A 11 44.40 -12.71 -36.55
CA LEU A 11 45.33 -11.94 -35.72
C LEU A 11 44.94 -12.03 -34.26
N PRO A 12 45.88 -11.78 -33.31
CA PRO A 12 45.57 -11.66 -31.93
C PRO A 12 44.58 -10.51 -31.67
N VAL A 13 43.60 -10.74 -30.78
CA VAL A 13 42.55 -9.79 -30.44
C VAL A 13 42.82 -9.22 -29.04
N LEU A 14 42.97 -7.91 -28.97
CA LEU A 14 43.01 -7.17 -27.72
C LEU A 14 41.57 -6.67 -27.41
N ILE A 15 41.04 -7.12 -26.30
CA ILE A 15 39.74 -6.70 -25.80
C ILE A 15 39.94 -5.54 -24.84
N THR A 16 39.18 -4.49 -25.01
CA THR A 16 39.25 -3.27 -24.20
C THR A 16 37.92 -2.97 -23.48
N GLU A 17 38.02 -2.26 -22.37
CA GLU A 17 36.88 -1.79 -21.59
C GLU A 17 36.55 -0.34 -21.99
N GLY A 18 35.83 -0.16 -23.10
CA GLY A 18 35.40 1.17 -23.58
C GLY A 18 36.44 1.96 -24.36
N PHE A 19 37.62 1.38 -24.64
CA PHE A 19 38.66 2.02 -25.46
C PHE A 19 38.49 1.62 -26.93
N ILE A 20 38.18 2.61 -27.77
CA ILE A 20 37.87 2.45 -29.20
C ILE A 20 38.79 3.36 -29.99
N LEU A 21 39.50 2.81 -31.00
CA LEU A 21 40.41 3.52 -31.88
C LEU A 21 39.80 3.74 -33.25
N PHE A 22 40.05 4.91 -33.83
CA PHE A 22 39.66 5.20 -35.22
C PHE A 22 40.83 5.06 -36.17
N PRO A 23 40.62 4.75 -37.44
CA PRO A 23 41.67 4.80 -38.44
C PRO A 23 42.45 6.10 -38.43
N SER A 24 43.76 6.02 -38.61
CA SER A 24 44.75 7.15 -38.50
C SER A 24 44.93 7.72 -37.11
N GLU A 25 44.32 7.15 -36.06
CA GLU A 25 44.56 7.52 -34.65
C GLU A 25 45.85 6.88 -34.15
N THR A 26 46.63 7.70 -33.42
CA THR A 26 47.83 7.21 -32.72
C THR A 26 47.66 7.50 -31.25
N GLU A 27 47.48 6.47 -30.44
CA GLU A 27 47.27 6.60 -29.02
C GLU A 27 48.23 5.73 -28.20
N THR A 28 48.57 6.23 -27.01
CA THR A 28 49.53 5.54 -26.13
C THR A 28 48.87 5.23 -24.81
N ILE A 29 48.67 3.97 -24.51
CA ILE A 29 48.04 3.50 -23.29
C ILE A 29 48.90 2.55 -22.49
N TYR A 30 48.53 2.36 -21.21
CA TYR A 30 49.10 1.32 -20.35
C TYR A 30 48.17 0.12 -20.31
N ILE A 31 48.70 -1.06 -20.60
CA ILE A 31 47.99 -2.34 -20.48
C ILE A 31 48.46 -3.02 -19.19
N GLU A 32 47.56 -3.28 -18.29
CA GLU A 32 47.83 -3.84 -16.95
C GLU A 32 47.26 -5.27 -16.80
N THR A 33 46.37 -5.73 -17.71
CA THR A 33 45.81 -7.08 -17.68
C THR A 33 46.82 -8.12 -18.17
N LYS A 34 46.94 -9.26 -17.46
CA LYS A 34 47.85 -10.35 -17.87
C LYS A 34 47.54 -10.84 -19.30
N LEU A 35 46.27 -10.94 -19.64
CA LEU A 35 45.82 -11.34 -20.96
C LEU A 35 46.26 -10.33 -22.04
N GLY A 36 46.01 -9.04 -21.80
CA GLY A 36 46.41 -7.99 -22.73
C GLY A 36 47.90 -7.93 -22.97
N VAL A 37 48.72 -8.02 -21.91
CA VAL A 37 50.20 -8.05 -22.05
C VAL A 37 50.66 -9.27 -22.86
N LYS A 38 50.07 -10.45 -22.65
CA LYS A 38 50.36 -11.67 -23.39
C LYS A 38 49.96 -11.53 -24.87
N THR A 39 48.77 -10.99 -25.15
CA THR A 39 48.28 -10.73 -26.50
C THR A 39 49.23 -9.81 -27.29
N ILE A 40 49.69 -8.73 -26.67
CA ILE A 40 50.61 -7.77 -27.30
C ILE A 40 51.97 -8.38 -27.57
N ASN A 41 52.52 -9.13 -26.60
CA ASN A 41 53.82 -9.80 -26.84
C ASN A 41 53.73 -10.80 -28.00
N THR A 42 52.67 -11.58 -28.06
CA THR A 42 52.43 -12.51 -29.18
C THR A 42 52.27 -11.78 -30.52
N SER A 43 51.64 -10.61 -30.55
CA SER A 43 51.54 -9.78 -31.74
C SER A 43 52.92 -9.28 -32.20
N LEU A 44 53.78 -8.84 -31.27
CA LEU A 44 55.12 -8.36 -31.55
C LEU A 44 56.04 -9.48 -32.06
N ASP A 45 55.96 -10.67 -31.45
CA ASP A 45 56.86 -11.77 -31.72
C ASP A 45 56.49 -12.55 -33.02
N ASN A 46 55.18 -12.74 -33.28
CA ASN A 46 54.71 -13.69 -34.29
C ASN A 46 53.85 -13.08 -35.41
N PHE A 47 53.36 -11.84 -35.29
CA PHE A 47 52.37 -11.25 -36.19
C PHE A 47 52.76 -9.86 -36.72
N GLU A 48 54.03 -9.60 -36.95
CA GLU A 48 54.55 -8.33 -37.52
C GLU A 48 54.07 -7.08 -36.75
N SER A 49 53.78 -7.22 -35.48
CA SER A 49 53.22 -6.15 -34.62
C SER A 49 51.78 -5.75 -34.92
N TYR A 50 51.00 -6.56 -35.62
CA TYR A 50 49.58 -6.30 -35.88
C TYR A 50 48.69 -6.94 -34.83
N VAL A 51 47.67 -6.20 -34.42
CA VAL A 51 46.67 -6.63 -33.44
C VAL A 51 45.27 -6.06 -33.81
N ILE A 52 44.23 -6.82 -33.57
CA ILE A 52 42.87 -6.36 -33.66
C ILE A 52 42.46 -5.79 -32.28
N VAL A 53 41.92 -4.59 -32.28
CA VAL A 53 41.35 -3.94 -31.06
C VAL A 53 39.85 -3.88 -31.15
N VAL A 54 39.16 -4.47 -30.17
CA VAL A 54 37.68 -4.43 -30.03
C VAL A 54 37.29 -4.11 -28.60
N SER A 55 36.15 -3.46 -28.42
CA SER A 55 35.63 -3.12 -27.09
C SER A 55 34.51 -4.07 -26.66
N LEU A 56 34.38 -4.25 -25.34
CA LEU A 56 33.22 -4.90 -24.74
C LEU A 56 31.94 -4.06 -24.93
N LYS A 57 30.81 -4.74 -25.15
CA LYS A 57 29.49 -4.10 -25.19
C LYS A 57 29.03 -3.63 -23.81
N ASP A 58 29.40 -4.38 -22.76
CA ASP A 58 29.12 -4.04 -21.37
C ASP A 58 30.43 -3.93 -20.59
N ILE A 59 30.78 -2.70 -20.22
CA ILE A 59 32.04 -2.34 -19.53
C ILE A 59 32.11 -2.94 -18.11
N SER A 60 30.95 -3.32 -17.52
CA SER A 60 30.91 -3.93 -16.18
C SER A 60 31.35 -5.40 -16.17
N THR A 61 31.57 -6.01 -17.35
CA THR A 61 31.95 -7.42 -17.47
C THR A 61 33.47 -7.58 -17.31
N ASN A 62 33.90 -8.39 -16.35
CA ASN A 62 35.32 -8.67 -16.15
C ASN A 62 35.87 -9.56 -17.29
N ILE A 63 36.86 -9.05 -18.03
CA ILE A 63 37.48 -9.72 -19.18
C ILE A 63 38.09 -11.09 -18.82
N ASP A 64 38.66 -11.23 -17.64
CA ASP A 64 39.31 -12.46 -17.18
C ASP A 64 38.34 -13.61 -16.87
N SER A 65 37.03 -13.31 -16.82
CA SER A 65 35.95 -14.27 -16.50
C SER A 65 35.14 -14.74 -17.71
N ILE A 66 35.46 -14.27 -18.92
CA ILE A 66 34.68 -14.57 -20.13
C ILE A 66 35.13 -15.90 -20.74
N ASP A 67 34.22 -16.86 -20.91
CA ASP A 67 34.49 -18.09 -21.64
C ASP A 67 34.63 -17.80 -23.15
N ALA A 68 35.63 -18.39 -23.78
CA ALA A 68 35.95 -18.17 -25.20
C ALA A 68 34.80 -18.42 -26.16
N LYS A 69 33.87 -19.35 -25.80
CA LYS A 69 32.69 -19.67 -26.62
C LYS A 69 31.64 -18.55 -26.67
N ASN A 70 31.62 -17.68 -25.65
CA ASN A 70 30.62 -16.61 -25.51
C ASN A 70 31.20 -15.22 -25.77
N LEU A 71 32.49 -15.17 -26.11
CA LEU A 71 33.20 -13.91 -26.26
C LEU A 71 32.72 -13.09 -27.47
N TYR A 72 32.45 -13.75 -28.59
CA TYR A 72 32.00 -13.09 -29.80
C TYR A 72 30.72 -12.28 -29.59
N ASP A 73 29.77 -12.79 -28.81
CA ASP A 73 28.50 -12.09 -28.53
C ASP A 73 28.66 -10.88 -27.57
N LYS A 74 29.73 -10.90 -26.76
CA LYS A 74 29.98 -9.87 -25.73
C LYS A 74 30.84 -8.69 -26.20
N VAL A 75 31.53 -8.83 -27.34
CA VAL A 75 32.31 -7.75 -27.94
C VAL A 75 31.58 -7.10 -29.09
N TYR A 76 31.96 -5.90 -29.43
CA TYR A 76 31.53 -5.28 -30.68
C TYR A 76 32.19 -5.97 -31.85
N HIS A 77 31.43 -6.23 -32.93
CA HIS A 77 31.92 -6.96 -34.09
C HIS A 77 32.74 -6.08 -35.05
N ILE A 78 32.60 -4.75 -34.94
CA ILE A 78 33.44 -3.81 -35.69
C ILE A 78 34.47 -3.24 -34.75
N GLY A 79 35.73 -3.45 -35.11
CA GLY A 79 36.91 -2.99 -34.40
C GLY A 79 37.92 -2.35 -35.34
N THR A 80 39.15 -2.22 -34.85
CA THR A 80 40.22 -1.57 -35.60
C THR A 80 41.47 -2.44 -35.67
N LEU A 81 42.01 -2.56 -36.84
CA LEU A 81 43.34 -3.13 -37.05
C LEU A 81 44.40 -2.11 -36.66
N CYS A 82 45.29 -2.49 -35.76
CA CYS A 82 46.33 -1.62 -35.24
C CYS A 82 47.72 -2.25 -35.43
N CYS A 83 48.72 -1.42 -35.74
CA CYS A 83 50.10 -1.75 -35.61
C CYS A 83 50.62 -1.24 -34.25
N VAL A 84 51.24 -2.07 -33.48
CA VAL A 84 51.66 -1.73 -32.11
C VAL A 84 53.17 -1.52 -32.00
N LYS A 85 53.59 -0.50 -31.24
CA LYS A 85 54.96 -0.23 -30.90
C LYS A 85 55.14 -0.20 -29.38
N LYS A 86 55.96 -1.07 -28.88
CA LYS A 86 56.27 -1.17 -27.46
C LYS A 86 57.24 -0.08 -27.04
N THR A 87 56.89 0.79 -26.10
CA THR A 87 57.73 1.92 -25.65
C THR A 87 58.44 1.62 -24.34
N GLN A 88 57.80 0.90 -23.42
CA GLN A 88 58.35 0.46 -22.14
C GLN A 88 57.71 -0.83 -21.68
N SER A 89 58.49 -1.72 -21.05
CA SER A 89 58.01 -3.00 -20.53
C SER A 89 58.44 -3.22 -19.09
N SER A 90 57.48 -3.56 -18.24
CA SER A 90 57.70 -4.17 -16.92
C SER A 90 56.86 -5.46 -16.83
N PRO A 91 57.19 -6.39 -15.88
CA PRO A 91 56.47 -7.69 -15.80
C PRO A 91 54.97 -7.62 -15.59
N ARG A 92 54.43 -6.47 -15.18
CA ARG A 92 53.01 -6.29 -14.87
C ARG A 92 52.34 -5.12 -15.60
N LYS A 93 53.10 -4.30 -16.35
CA LYS A 93 52.59 -3.07 -16.98
C LYS A 93 53.34 -2.79 -18.28
N CYS A 94 52.65 -2.65 -19.38
CA CYS A 94 53.25 -2.38 -20.68
C CYS A 94 52.74 -1.06 -21.23
N LYS A 95 53.64 -0.14 -21.57
CA LYS A 95 53.28 1.10 -22.27
C LYS A 95 53.37 0.85 -23.76
N ILE A 96 52.27 0.99 -24.46
CA ILE A 96 52.14 0.62 -25.87
C ILE A 96 51.53 1.78 -26.63
N THR A 97 52.13 2.05 -27.80
CA THR A 97 51.59 2.98 -28.78
C THR A 97 50.89 2.20 -29.88
N PHE A 98 49.58 2.43 -30.02
CA PHE A 98 48.76 1.90 -31.11
C PHE A 98 48.77 2.90 -32.25
N ASN A 99 49.01 2.39 -33.47
CA ASN A 99 48.79 3.13 -34.70
C ASN A 99 47.64 2.42 -35.44
N ALA A 100 46.47 3.01 -35.41
CA ALA A 100 45.25 2.45 -36.00
C ALA A 100 45.30 2.62 -37.51
N ILE A 101 45.09 1.54 -38.24
CA ILE A 101 45.25 1.47 -39.70
C ILE A 101 43.88 1.56 -40.39
N GLU A 102 43.04 0.54 -40.17
CA GLU A 102 41.75 0.41 -40.82
C GLU A 102 40.72 -0.23 -39.92
N ARG A 103 39.42 -0.04 -40.25
CA ARG A 103 38.33 -0.72 -39.60
C ARG A 103 38.29 -2.19 -40.04
N ILE A 104 37.90 -3.05 -39.14
CA ILE A 104 37.66 -4.47 -39.43
C ILE A 104 36.28 -4.92 -39.00
N SER A 105 35.80 -5.95 -39.70
CA SER A 105 34.66 -6.75 -39.24
C SER A 105 35.17 -8.10 -38.74
N LEU A 106 34.91 -8.35 -37.48
CA LEU A 106 35.24 -9.61 -36.82
C LEU A 106 34.21 -10.67 -37.23
N LEU A 107 34.66 -11.77 -37.77
CA LEU A 107 33.83 -12.86 -38.27
C LEU A 107 33.63 -13.95 -37.22
N ASP A 108 34.72 -14.26 -36.49
CA ASP A 108 34.75 -15.29 -35.47
C ASP A 108 35.94 -15.02 -34.49
N VAL A 109 35.87 -15.57 -33.29
CA VAL A 109 36.91 -15.52 -32.28
C VAL A 109 37.21 -16.91 -31.77
N SER A 110 38.48 -17.28 -31.84
CA SER A 110 39.03 -18.53 -31.29
C SER A 110 39.99 -18.26 -30.14
N SER A 111 40.20 -19.22 -29.25
CA SER A 111 41.19 -19.14 -28.19
C SER A 111 42.28 -20.18 -28.39
N ASN A 112 43.51 -19.77 -28.35
CA ASN A 112 44.67 -20.67 -28.41
C ASN A 112 45.68 -20.20 -27.35
N ASP A 113 46.19 -21.13 -26.54
CA ASP A 113 47.16 -20.86 -25.44
C ASP A 113 46.73 -19.72 -24.47
N GLY A 114 45.40 -19.56 -24.26
CA GLY A 114 44.85 -18.52 -23.40
C GLY A 114 44.99 -17.11 -23.98
N ILE A 115 45.10 -16.97 -25.29
CA ILE A 115 45.02 -15.72 -26.05
C ILE A 115 43.87 -15.85 -27.05
N TYR A 116 43.20 -14.75 -27.31
CA TYR A 116 42.13 -14.71 -28.31
C TYR A 116 42.68 -14.31 -29.67
N PHE A 117 42.22 -15.04 -30.68
CA PHE A 117 42.52 -14.79 -32.08
C PHE A 117 41.21 -14.52 -32.83
N GLY A 118 41.20 -13.48 -33.62
CA GLY A 118 40.03 -13.09 -34.39
C GLY A 118 40.24 -13.31 -35.87
N ASN A 119 39.30 -14.02 -36.50
CA ASN A 119 39.20 -14.06 -37.93
C ASN A 119 38.43 -12.82 -38.42
N ALA A 120 39.07 -11.95 -39.17
CA ALA A 120 38.51 -10.65 -39.54
C ALA A 120 38.78 -10.32 -41.02
N ILE A 121 37.96 -9.41 -41.51
CA ILE A 121 38.17 -8.79 -42.85
C ILE A 121 38.29 -7.28 -42.67
N THR A 122 39.07 -6.61 -43.50
CA THR A 122 39.10 -5.15 -43.55
C THR A 122 37.78 -4.62 -44.09
N LEU A 123 37.32 -3.53 -43.44
CA LEU A 123 36.02 -2.88 -43.75
C LEU A 123 36.31 -1.46 -44.30
N PRO A 124 36.57 -1.31 -45.61
CA PRO A 124 36.78 0.02 -46.18
C PRO A 124 35.49 0.84 -46.12
N ASP A 125 35.65 2.18 -46.12
CA ASP A 125 34.50 3.07 -46.23
C ASP A 125 33.83 2.95 -47.58
N GLU A 126 32.49 2.85 -47.60
CA GLU A 126 31.71 2.94 -48.84
C GLU A 126 31.83 4.35 -49.42
N GLN A 127 31.81 4.47 -50.76
CA GLN A 127 31.84 5.77 -51.42
C GLN A 127 30.51 6.49 -51.18
N GLY A 128 30.53 7.61 -50.51
CA GLY A 128 29.36 8.49 -50.30
C GLY A 128 29.03 9.32 -51.55
N ASP A 129 27.89 9.99 -51.52
CA ASP A 129 27.50 10.94 -52.55
C ASP A 129 28.30 12.25 -52.40
N PRO A 130 29.14 12.65 -53.37
CA PRO A 130 30.00 13.82 -53.29
C PRO A 130 29.24 15.12 -53.08
N VAL A 131 28.04 15.24 -53.61
CA VAL A 131 27.21 16.45 -53.46
C VAL A 131 26.71 16.59 -52.01
N HIS A 132 26.31 15.48 -51.42
CA HIS A 132 25.94 15.42 -50.00
C HIS A 132 27.13 15.70 -49.07
N GLU A 133 28.30 15.21 -49.42
CA GLU A 133 29.55 15.44 -48.64
C GLU A 133 29.83 16.94 -48.45
N GLU A 134 29.82 17.69 -49.55
CA GLU A 134 30.11 19.14 -49.48
C GLU A 134 29.10 19.94 -48.61
N ILE A 135 27.81 19.55 -48.70
CA ILE A 135 26.76 20.19 -47.88
C ILE A 135 26.96 19.83 -46.38
N LEU A 136 27.28 18.56 -46.07
CA LEU A 136 27.49 18.13 -44.71
C LEU A 136 28.74 18.72 -44.10
N ILE A 137 29.82 18.86 -44.84
CA ILE A 137 31.04 19.52 -44.39
C ILE A 137 30.76 20.98 -44.07
N ARG A 138 30.03 21.69 -44.92
CA ARG A 138 29.67 23.12 -44.70
C ARG A 138 28.82 23.26 -43.42
N ASN A 139 27.79 22.43 -43.26
CA ASN A 139 26.95 22.46 -42.09
C ASN A 139 27.73 22.10 -40.79
N LEU A 140 28.63 21.13 -40.88
CA LEU A 140 29.52 20.77 -39.78
C LEU A 140 30.41 21.96 -39.36
N PHE A 141 30.96 22.71 -40.32
CA PHE A 141 31.74 23.92 -40.03
C PHE A 141 30.96 24.96 -39.28
N ASP A 142 29.70 25.19 -39.68
CA ASP A 142 28.83 26.13 -38.99
C ASP A 142 28.55 25.67 -37.54
N GLN A 143 28.27 24.39 -37.35
CA GLN A 143 28.05 23.85 -35.99
C GLN A 143 29.32 23.91 -35.12
N LEU A 144 30.49 23.63 -35.69
CA LEU A 144 31.78 23.72 -34.96
C LEU A 144 32.08 25.19 -34.55
N ARG A 145 31.73 26.18 -35.36
CA ARG A 145 31.86 27.59 -35.01
C ARG A 145 30.91 27.99 -33.87
N ILE A 146 29.68 27.49 -33.90
CA ILE A 146 28.71 27.74 -32.81
C ILE A 146 29.21 27.09 -31.51
N LEU A 147 29.69 25.87 -31.60
CA LEU A 147 30.27 25.13 -30.46
C LEU A 147 31.50 25.88 -29.89
N GLN A 148 32.39 26.39 -30.74
CA GLN A 148 33.56 27.18 -30.33
C GLN A 148 33.17 28.41 -29.55
N ASN A 149 32.15 29.17 -30.05
CA ASN A 149 31.67 30.40 -29.39
C ASN A 149 30.98 30.08 -28.03
N SER A 150 30.48 28.88 -27.86
CA SER A 150 29.80 28.43 -26.64
C SER A 150 30.75 27.83 -25.61
N ALA A 151 31.90 27.32 -26.02
CA ALA A 151 32.79 26.51 -25.18
C ALA A 151 33.65 27.30 -24.18
N GLY A 152 33.85 28.61 -24.39
CA GLY A 152 34.73 29.38 -23.53
C GLY A 152 36.17 28.83 -23.48
N ASP A 153 36.95 29.11 -22.43
CA ASP A 153 38.36 28.69 -22.25
C ASP A 153 38.49 27.21 -21.76
N ASN A 154 37.77 26.28 -22.35
CA ASN A 154 37.72 24.88 -21.96
C ASN A 154 38.57 23.96 -22.84
N TYR A 155 38.74 22.69 -22.39
CA TYR A 155 39.43 21.62 -23.15
C TYR A 155 38.85 21.48 -24.59
N ILE A 156 37.59 21.72 -24.77
CA ILE A 156 36.89 21.69 -26.08
C ILE A 156 37.45 22.76 -27.01
N GLU A 157 37.67 23.99 -26.53
CA GLU A 157 38.22 25.08 -27.35
C GLU A 157 39.61 24.77 -27.88
N ARG A 158 40.46 24.15 -27.05
CA ARG A 158 41.83 23.79 -27.48
C ARG A 158 41.81 22.73 -28.60
N ASN A 159 40.95 21.74 -28.46
CA ASN A 159 40.79 20.68 -29.46
C ASN A 159 40.22 21.22 -30.76
N LEU A 160 39.22 22.12 -30.69
CA LEU A 160 38.64 22.78 -31.86
C LEU A 160 39.65 23.64 -32.61
N LYS A 161 40.56 24.35 -31.95
CA LYS A 161 41.66 25.07 -32.61
C LYS A 161 42.56 24.17 -33.43
N VAL A 162 42.90 23.00 -32.94
CA VAL A 162 43.70 21.97 -33.65
C VAL A 162 42.92 21.46 -34.88
N ILE A 163 41.62 21.23 -34.73
CA ILE A 163 40.74 20.74 -35.79
C ILE A 163 40.64 21.81 -36.91
N PHE A 164 40.37 23.06 -36.58
CA PHE A 164 40.30 24.15 -37.55
C PHE A 164 41.59 24.36 -38.33
N ASN A 165 42.75 24.25 -37.68
CA ASN A 165 44.07 24.36 -38.36
C ASN A 165 44.26 23.26 -39.40
N LYS A 166 43.86 22.01 -39.08
CA LYS A 166 43.91 20.90 -40.02
C LYS A 166 42.87 20.98 -41.13
N LEU A 167 41.66 21.47 -40.85
CA LEU A 167 40.58 21.63 -41.82
C LEU A 167 40.95 22.62 -42.93
N ASN A 168 41.67 23.68 -42.60
CA ASN A 168 42.17 24.70 -43.58
C ASN A 168 43.22 24.16 -44.56
N SER A 169 43.75 22.96 -44.34
CA SER A 169 44.76 22.30 -45.19
C SER A 169 44.19 21.42 -46.31
N GLY A 170 42.84 21.34 -46.48
CA GLY A 170 42.21 20.69 -47.64
C GLY A 170 42.04 19.17 -47.50
N ILE A 171 41.63 18.68 -46.33
CA ILE A 171 41.36 17.25 -46.00
C ILE A 171 40.06 16.79 -46.56
N ASN A 172 39.96 15.51 -46.98
CA ASN A 172 38.74 14.91 -47.53
C ASN A 172 37.71 14.57 -46.42
N ALA A 173 36.46 14.32 -46.81
CA ALA A 173 35.34 14.05 -45.87
C ALA A 173 35.62 12.88 -44.91
N LYS A 174 36.26 11.83 -45.39
CA LYS A 174 36.62 10.65 -44.61
C LYS A 174 37.59 11.04 -43.45
N ASP A 175 38.66 11.75 -43.77
CA ASP A 175 39.67 12.11 -42.81
C ASP A 175 39.16 13.16 -41.81
N ILE A 176 38.31 14.12 -42.25
CA ILE A 176 37.59 15.07 -41.39
C ILE A 176 36.73 14.30 -40.38
N SER A 177 35.96 13.33 -40.86
CA SER A 177 35.06 12.59 -39.97
C SER A 177 35.81 11.80 -38.88
N TYR A 178 36.93 11.17 -39.21
CA TYR A 178 37.76 10.49 -38.21
C TYR A 178 38.45 11.48 -37.27
N LEU A 179 39.02 12.56 -37.78
CA LEU A 179 39.65 13.60 -36.96
C LEU A 179 38.72 14.15 -35.88
N LEU A 180 37.43 14.38 -36.25
CA LEU A 180 36.44 14.87 -35.31
C LEU A 180 36.00 13.79 -34.32
N SER A 181 35.84 12.54 -34.77
CA SER A 181 35.51 11.42 -33.89
C SER A 181 36.54 11.17 -32.80
N ILE A 182 37.82 11.46 -33.11
CA ILE A 182 38.93 11.36 -32.16
C ILE A 182 38.93 12.49 -31.12
N ASN A 183 38.59 13.73 -31.54
CA ASN A 183 38.86 14.93 -30.75
C ASN A 183 37.64 15.50 -30.05
N LEU A 184 36.42 15.08 -30.41
CA LEU A 184 35.18 15.48 -29.70
C LEU A 184 34.96 14.61 -28.47
N PRO A 185 34.48 15.17 -27.37
CA PRO A 185 34.09 14.42 -26.19
C PRO A 185 32.84 13.60 -26.50
N THR A 186 32.98 12.27 -26.50
CA THR A 186 31.91 11.32 -26.83
C THR A 186 31.92 10.16 -25.85
N THR A 187 30.75 9.54 -25.63
CA THR A 187 30.63 8.32 -24.83
C THR A 187 31.20 7.11 -25.60
N THR A 188 31.40 6.01 -24.92
CA THR A 188 31.87 4.75 -25.56
C THR A 188 30.91 4.28 -26.63
N GLU A 189 29.60 4.35 -26.35
CA GLU A 189 28.55 3.96 -27.30
C GLU A 189 28.56 4.85 -28.54
N GLU A 190 28.67 6.16 -28.36
CA GLU A 190 28.76 7.11 -29.48
C GLU A 190 30.02 6.89 -30.32
N ARG A 191 31.19 6.61 -29.69
CA ARG A 191 32.43 6.28 -30.40
C ARG A 191 32.26 5.00 -31.23
N GLN A 192 31.63 3.99 -30.67
CA GLN A 192 31.37 2.74 -31.39
C GLN A 192 30.43 2.96 -32.57
N GLU A 193 29.36 3.69 -32.38
CA GLU A 193 28.44 4.03 -33.45
C GLU A 193 29.08 4.81 -34.59
N LEU A 194 30.03 5.70 -34.28
CA LEU A 194 30.81 6.41 -35.28
C LEU A 194 31.79 5.48 -36.02
N LEU A 195 32.37 4.51 -35.32
CA LEU A 195 33.25 3.51 -35.95
C LEU A 195 32.46 2.56 -36.86
N GLU A 196 31.24 2.20 -36.51
CA GLU A 196 30.36 1.32 -37.25
C GLU A 196 29.73 1.98 -38.48
N ALA A 197 29.74 3.30 -38.57
CA ALA A 197 29.17 4.02 -39.70
C ALA A 197 29.83 3.63 -41.01
N LYS A 198 29.02 3.19 -42.01
CA LYS A 198 29.47 2.60 -43.27
C LYS A 198 30.23 3.57 -44.18
N ASP A 199 29.82 4.83 -44.18
CA ASP A 199 30.41 5.89 -45.02
C ASP A 199 30.68 7.17 -44.25
N ALA A 200 31.42 8.10 -44.86
CA ALA A 200 31.74 9.40 -44.26
C ALA A 200 30.49 10.28 -44.06
N ASN A 201 29.47 10.18 -44.90
CA ASN A 201 28.25 10.97 -44.83
C ASN A 201 27.43 10.64 -43.58
N ILE A 202 27.35 9.33 -43.25
CA ILE A 202 26.66 8.87 -42.05
C ILE A 202 27.41 9.35 -40.81
N ARG A 203 28.75 9.27 -40.80
CA ARG A 203 29.58 9.78 -39.67
C ARG A 203 29.41 11.29 -39.52
N LEU A 204 29.46 12.05 -40.60
CA LEU A 204 29.32 13.49 -40.58
C LEU A 204 27.95 13.92 -40.02
N LYS A 205 26.84 13.25 -40.40
CA LYS A 205 25.51 13.50 -39.84
C LYS A 205 25.47 13.26 -38.34
N LYS A 206 26.04 12.17 -37.86
CA LYS A 206 26.14 11.87 -36.41
C LYS A 206 26.98 12.94 -35.69
N LEU A 207 28.12 13.34 -36.24
CA LEU A 207 28.98 14.37 -35.68
C LEU A 207 28.28 15.75 -35.59
N ILE A 208 27.51 16.11 -36.62
CA ILE A 208 26.69 17.35 -36.59
C ILE A 208 25.67 17.29 -35.44
N SER A 209 25.00 16.15 -35.27
CA SER A 209 24.06 15.97 -34.14
C SER A 209 24.76 16.06 -32.80
N LEU A 210 25.94 15.44 -32.64
CA LEU A 210 26.75 15.53 -31.42
C LEU A 210 27.19 16.97 -31.12
N CYS A 211 27.65 17.71 -32.12
CA CYS A 211 28.03 19.12 -31.96
C CYS A 211 26.83 19.96 -31.49
N THR A 212 25.64 19.71 -32.03
CA THR A 212 24.42 20.42 -31.62
C THR A 212 24.04 20.10 -30.16
N SER A 213 24.13 18.83 -29.76
CA SER A 213 23.87 18.41 -28.37
C SER A 213 24.87 19.01 -27.38
N LEU A 214 26.17 19.00 -27.71
CA LEU A 214 27.22 19.60 -26.90
C LEU A 214 27.02 21.13 -26.75
N THR A 215 26.65 21.79 -27.84
CA THR A 215 26.37 23.23 -27.80
C THR A 215 25.21 23.56 -26.86
N SER A 216 24.12 22.79 -26.93
CA SER A 216 22.95 22.96 -26.05
C SER A 216 23.32 22.72 -24.58
N MET A 217 24.12 21.72 -24.30
CA MET A 217 24.58 21.40 -22.94
C MET A 217 25.43 22.53 -22.35
N LEU A 218 26.40 23.08 -23.12
CA LEU A 218 27.22 24.19 -22.69
C LEU A 218 26.42 25.49 -22.47
N GLN A 219 25.38 25.72 -23.27
CA GLN A 219 24.50 26.87 -23.09
C GLN A 219 23.69 26.78 -21.80
N ILE A 220 23.18 25.56 -21.47
CA ILE A 220 22.46 25.29 -20.21
C ILE A 220 23.40 25.47 -19.02
N GLU A 221 24.61 24.92 -19.10
CA GLU A 221 25.62 25.00 -18.03
C GLU A 221 26.00 26.48 -17.74
N LYS A 222 26.22 27.26 -18.78
CA LYS A 222 26.49 28.71 -18.66
C LYS A 222 25.33 29.45 -18.00
N LYS A 223 24.08 29.12 -18.41
CA LYS A 223 22.89 29.75 -17.83
C LYS A 223 22.74 29.40 -16.35
N LEU A 224 23.00 28.15 -15.97
CA LEU A 224 23.01 27.73 -14.57
C LEU A 224 24.09 28.44 -13.74
N GLN A 225 25.29 28.62 -14.29
CA GLN A 225 26.37 29.37 -13.62
C GLN A 225 26.02 30.85 -13.43
N ASP A 226 25.42 31.49 -14.43
CA ASP A 226 24.95 32.88 -14.35
C ASP A 226 23.81 33.00 -13.30
N ASP A 227 22.83 32.10 -13.29
CA ASP A 227 21.73 32.06 -12.31
C ASP A 227 22.23 31.85 -10.86
N VAL A 228 23.23 30.99 -10.68
CA VAL A 228 23.87 30.77 -9.36
C VAL A 228 24.64 32.01 -8.90
N ARG A 229 25.35 32.65 -9.80
CA ARG A 229 26.09 33.90 -9.50
C ARG A 229 25.15 35.05 -9.13
N ASP A 230 24.08 35.23 -9.89
CA ASP A 230 23.06 36.26 -9.61
C ASP A 230 22.35 36.01 -8.30
N SER A 231 22.08 34.72 -7.98
CA SER A 231 21.51 34.30 -6.68
C SER A 231 22.45 34.56 -5.51
N ALA A 232 23.75 34.33 -5.69
CA ALA A 232 24.76 34.58 -4.67
C ALA A 232 24.91 36.10 -4.40
N GLU A 233 24.96 36.91 -5.44
CA GLU A 233 25.05 38.39 -5.32
C GLU A 233 23.79 38.98 -4.69
N LYS A 234 22.61 38.44 -5.02
CA LYS A 234 21.34 38.82 -4.41
C LYS A 234 21.29 38.46 -2.92
N ASN A 235 21.72 37.25 -2.57
CA ASN A 235 21.75 36.81 -1.17
C ASN A 235 22.72 37.64 -0.33
N GLN A 236 23.88 38.01 -0.87
CA GLN A 236 24.86 38.84 -0.18
C GLN A 236 24.35 40.28 0.02
N ARG A 237 23.64 40.82 -0.97
CA ARG A 237 22.99 42.15 -0.89
C ARG A 237 21.82 42.14 0.08
N ASP A 238 20.99 41.08 0.07
CA ASP A 238 19.88 40.90 1.00
C ASP A 238 20.37 40.74 2.44
N TYR A 239 21.47 40.00 2.65
CA TYR A 239 22.10 39.90 3.96
C TYR A 239 22.54 41.26 4.51
N PHE A 240 23.25 42.05 3.68
CA PHE A 240 23.71 43.37 4.10
C PHE A 240 22.55 44.36 4.33
N LEU A 241 21.49 44.26 3.55
CA LEU A 241 20.27 45.06 3.75
C LEU A 241 19.51 44.64 5.01
N ARG A 242 19.48 43.37 5.33
CA ARG A 242 18.85 42.83 6.56
C ARG A 242 19.62 43.24 7.81
N GLU A 243 20.94 43.18 7.80
CA GLU A 243 21.78 43.66 8.89
C GLU A 243 21.58 45.17 9.13
N LYS A 244 21.51 45.98 8.05
CA LYS A 244 21.14 47.39 8.17
C LYS A 244 19.72 47.58 8.67
N LEU A 245 18.75 46.78 8.20
CA LEU A 245 17.37 46.83 8.69
C LEU A 245 17.27 46.41 10.18
N LYS A 246 18.05 45.42 10.60
CA LYS A 246 18.11 44.98 12.00
C LYS A 246 18.67 46.08 12.91
N ALA A 247 19.73 46.77 12.45
CA ALA A 247 20.29 47.91 13.17
C ALA A 247 19.31 49.10 13.26
N ILE A 248 18.61 49.41 12.16
CA ILE A 248 17.61 50.48 12.10
C ILE A 248 16.37 50.16 12.91
N LYS A 249 15.90 48.91 12.92
CA LYS A 249 14.77 48.47 13.73
C LYS A 249 15.07 48.50 15.22
N LYS A 250 16.32 48.15 15.59
CA LYS A 250 16.78 48.24 16.98
C LYS A 250 16.82 49.68 17.51
N GLU A 251 17.15 50.65 16.62
CA GLU A 251 17.10 52.08 16.97
C GLU A 251 15.68 52.67 16.96
N LEU A 252 14.75 52.09 16.14
CA LEU A 252 13.38 52.59 16.04
C LEU A 252 12.39 51.94 17.02
N GLY A 253 12.83 50.92 17.77
CA GLY A 253 11.96 50.20 18.77
C GLY A 253 10.84 49.39 18.09
N GLU A 254 10.94 49.04 16.79
CA GLU A 254 10.01 48.22 16.05
C GLU A 254 10.37 46.69 16.12
N ASP A 255 10.52 46.15 17.32
CA ASP A 255 10.67 44.72 17.54
C ASP A 255 9.30 44.06 17.50
N GLY A 256 8.78 43.81 16.30
CA GLY A 256 7.42 43.32 16.11
C GLY A 256 7.22 42.30 14.99
N ARG A 257 8.17 41.42 14.70
CA ARG A 257 7.87 40.23 13.89
C ARG A 257 7.80 39.00 14.76
N ASP A 258 6.70 38.25 14.67
CA ASP A 258 6.47 36.98 15.36
C ASP A 258 7.56 35.91 15.13
N ASP A 259 8.46 36.15 14.20
CA ASP A 259 9.51 35.23 13.70
C ASP A 259 10.93 35.56 14.22
N ASP A 260 11.10 36.54 15.12
CA ASP A 260 12.42 36.88 15.68
C ASP A 260 12.82 35.82 16.75
N PRO A 261 14.04 35.24 16.71
CA PRO A 261 14.52 34.28 17.71
C PRO A 261 14.31 34.72 19.15
N ASP A 262 14.60 35.97 19.48
CA ASP A 262 14.42 36.52 20.81
C ASP A 262 12.94 36.53 21.25
N ASN A 263 12.02 36.86 20.34
CA ASN A 263 10.58 36.82 20.60
C ASN A 263 10.05 35.41 20.82
N ILE A 264 10.59 34.41 20.07
CA ILE A 264 10.23 33.00 20.26
C ILE A 264 10.72 32.51 21.62
N ILE A 265 11.95 32.83 22.02
CA ILE A 265 12.52 32.46 23.32
C ILE A 265 11.70 33.12 24.47
N ASP A 266 11.35 34.38 24.34
CA ASP A 266 10.50 35.09 25.30
C ASP A 266 9.10 34.48 25.41
N LYS A 267 8.47 34.11 24.30
CA LYS A 267 7.18 33.39 24.29
C LYS A 267 7.27 32.05 25.03
N VAL A 268 8.37 31.34 24.84
CA VAL A 268 8.61 30.03 25.45
C VAL A 268 8.86 30.17 26.95
N GLU A 269 9.59 31.16 27.40
CA GLU A 269 9.84 31.39 28.81
C GLU A 269 8.58 31.77 29.61
N LYS A 270 7.73 32.60 29.01
CA LYS A 270 6.45 33.02 29.57
C LYS A 270 5.34 31.98 29.43
N GLY A 271 5.50 31.04 28.53
CA GLY A 271 4.54 29.99 28.25
C GLY A 271 4.64 28.81 29.20
N ASP A 272 3.54 28.08 29.36
CA ASP A 272 3.46 26.87 30.19
C ASP A 272 4.00 25.64 29.45
N TYR A 273 5.33 25.61 29.25
CA TYR A 273 6.06 24.51 28.62
C TYR A 273 6.94 23.79 29.65
N PRO A 274 7.15 22.47 29.53
CA PRO A 274 8.11 21.73 30.34
C PRO A 274 9.55 22.24 30.16
N ASP A 275 10.37 22.13 31.20
CA ASP A 275 11.74 22.68 31.17
C ASP A 275 12.62 22.06 30.07
N HIS A 276 12.48 20.77 29.80
CA HIS A 276 13.22 20.11 28.75
C HIS A 276 12.87 20.68 27.35
N VAL A 277 11.60 20.99 27.09
CA VAL A 277 11.15 21.65 25.86
C VAL A 277 11.71 23.06 25.74
N LYS A 278 11.66 23.85 26.86
CA LYS A 278 12.22 25.20 26.90
C LYS A 278 13.71 25.19 26.54
N ASN A 279 14.46 24.24 27.12
CA ASN A 279 15.89 24.10 26.84
C ASN A 279 16.16 23.68 25.38
N LYS A 280 15.39 22.72 24.85
CA LYS A 280 15.52 22.27 23.46
C LYS A 280 15.24 23.39 22.46
N VAL A 281 14.18 24.16 22.67
CA VAL A 281 13.87 25.32 21.82
C VAL A 281 15.00 26.35 21.84
N LYS A 282 15.56 26.65 23.02
CA LYS A 282 16.71 27.57 23.12
C LYS A 282 17.93 27.06 22.38
N GLU A 283 18.24 25.77 22.45
CA GLU A 283 19.35 25.15 21.70
C GLU A 283 19.15 25.25 20.20
N GLU A 284 17.96 24.90 19.72
CA GLU A 284 17.64 24.94 18.29
C GLU A 284 17.60 26.39 17.75
N MET A 285 17.11 27.34 18.54
CA MET A 285 17.12 28.76 18.16
C MET A 285 18.54 29.34 18.11
N LYS A 286 19.46 28.94 19.02
CA LYS A 286 20.88 29.30 18.92
C LYS A 286 21.53 28.76 17.63
N LYS A 287 21.18 27.54 17.21
CA LYS A 287 21.66 26.99 15.92
C LYS A 287 21.08 27.80 14.75
N PHE A 288 19.79 28.14 14.83
CA PHE A 288 19.12 28.93 13.78
C PHE A 288 19.79 30.30 13.57
N GLU A 289 20.20 30.98 14.64
CA GLU A 289 20.92 32.27 14.57
C GLU A 289 22.26 32.19 13.84
N MET A 290 22.95 31.03 13.93
CA MET A 290 24.25 30.82 13.29
C MET A 290 24.14 30.52 11.78
N LEU A 291 22.93 30.22 11.30
CA LEU A 291 22.70 29.83 9.91
C LEU A 291 22.43 31.02 8.99
N PRO A 292 22.84 30.97 7.73
CA PRO A 292 22.51 31.99 6.75
C PRO A 292 20.99 32.12 6.60
N PRO A 293 20.44 33.34 6.51
CA PRO A 293 19.03 33.58 6.27
C PRO A 293 18.56 32.91 5.00
N GLY A 294 17.44 32.17 5.09
CA GLY A 294 16.87 31.44 3.95
C GLY A 294 17.52 30.10 3.64
N SER A 295 18.41 29.59 4.52
CA SER A 295 18.95 28.25 4.40
C SER A 295 17.87 27.18 4.57
N LEU A 296 18.02 26.06 3.86
CA LEU A 296 17.12 24.90 4.00
C LEU A 296 17.11 24.39 5.45
N GLU A 297 18.27 24.33 6.07
CA GLU A 297 18.45 23.90 7.46
C GLU A 297 17.74 24.83 8.44
N GLY A 298 17.82 26.15 8.23
CA GLY A 298 17.07 27.12 9.02
C GLY A 298 15.55 26.93 8.92
N SER A 299 15.03 26.64 7.72
CA SER A 299 13.61 26.32 7.53
C SER A 299 13.19 25.06 8.27
N LEU A 300 14.04 24.03 8.29
CA LEU A 300 13.78 22.79 9.03
C LEU A 300 13.75 23.02 10.55
N ILE A 301 14.73 23.79 11.09
CA ILE A 301 14.75 24.15 12.50
C ILE A 301 13.50 24.94 12.89
N LYS A 302 13.11 25.92 12.07
CA LYS A 302 11.89 26.70 12.33
C LYS A 302 10.65 25.80 12.37
N THR A 303 10.49 24.93 11.37
CA THR A 303 9.36 23.98 11.31
C THR A 303 9.32 23.07 12.55
N TYR A 304 10.48 22.65 13.02
CA TYR A 304 10.60 21.83 14.23
C TYR A 304 10.21 22.59 15.49
N VAL A 305 10.73 23.81 15.66
CA VAL A 305 10.36 24.68 16.79
C VAL A 305 8.87 25.01 16.78
N ASP A 306 8.31 25.36 15.63
CA ASP A 306 6.87 25.60 15.46
C ASP A 306 6.04 24.36 15.85
N LEU A 307 6.54 23.16 15.55
CA LEU A 307 5.91 21.92 15.99
C LEU A 307 5.94 21.82 17.52
N LEU A 308 7.11 21.95 18.14
CA LEU A 308 7.26 21.88 19.61
C LEU A 308 6.33 22.86 20.33
N LEU A 309 6.22 24.08 19.83
CA LEU A 309 5.35 25.13 20.40
C LEU A 309 3.86 24.87 20.15
N SER A 310 3.52 24.11 19.10
CA SER A 310 2.13 23.78 18.78
C SER A 310 1.60 22.58 19.56
N LEU A 311 2.46 21.82 20.24
CA LEU A 311 2.06 20.65 21.02
C LEU A 311 1.47 21.08 22.39
N PRO A 312 0.40 20.44 22.83
CA PRO A 312 -0.30 20.78 24.07
C PRO A 312 0.35 20.11 25.28
N TRP A 313 1.55 20.53 25.66
CA TRP A 313 2.31 19.92 26.76
C TRP A 313 1.54 19.85 28.09
N ASN A 314 1.03 20.98 28.54
CA ASN A 314 0.32 21.12 29.81
C ASN A 314 -1.15 21.55 29.67
N ILE A 315 -1.65 21.65 28.43
CA ILE A 315 -3.00 22.12 28.13
C ILE A 315 -3.99 20.96 28.22
N SER A 316 -4.86 20.95 29.21
CA SER A 316 -5.90 19.93 29.39
C SER A 316 -7.31 20.52 29.42
N THR A 317 -8.29 19.72 29.03
CA THR A 317 -9.72 19.99 29.23
C THR A 317 -10.15 19.49 30.61
N LYS A 318 -11.12 20.16 31.24
CA LYS A 318 -11.74 19.66 32.48
C LYS A 318 -12.71 18.54 32.16
N ASP A 319 -12.49 17.38 32.77
CA ASP A 319 -13.35 16.22 32.61
C ASP A 319 -14.73 16.43 33.24
N ASN A 320 -15.78 15.92 32.63
CA ASN A 320 -17.07 15.75 33.23
C ASN A 320 -17.04 14.53 34.17
N ASN A 321 -17.16 14.75 35.45
CA ASN A 321 -17.10 13.70 36.48
C ASN A 321 -18.48 13.21 36.93
N ASP A 322 -19.60 13.76 36.39
CA ASP A 322 -20.92 13.27 36.70
C ASP A 322 -21.29 12.07 35.85
N LEU A 323 -21.19 10.86 36.44
CA LEU A 323 -21.52 9.60 35.73
C LEU A 323 -22.97 9.54 35.23
N LYS A 324 -23.92 10.23 35.92
CA LYS A 324 -25.32 10.27 35.48
C LYS A 324 -25.49 11.10 34.20
N ASP A 325 -24.77 12.21 34.14
CA ASP A 325 -24.77 13.07 32.95
C ASP A 325 -24.09 12.33 31.76
N VAL A 326 -22.97 11.67 32.04
CA VAL A 326 -22.29 10.82 31.05
C VAL A 326 -23.23 9.71 30.52
N GLU A 327 -23.95 9.00 31.40
CA GLU A 327 -24.89 7.97 31.03
C GLU A 327 -26.04 8.54 30.15
N LYS A 328 -26.55 9.72 30.54
CA LYS A 328 -27.59 10.40 29.76
C LYS A 328 -27.10 10.74 28.34
N ILE A 329 -25.93 11.35 28.22
CA ILE A 329 -25.36 11.70 26.91
C ILE A 329 -25.14 10.46 26.05
N LEU A 330 -24.61 9.38 26.62
CA LEU A 330 -24.45 8.11 25.88
C LEU A 330 -25.77 7.51 25.43
N ASN A 331 -26.85 7.68 26.22
CA ASN A 331 -28.19 7.21 25.86
C ASN A 331 -28.84 8.10 24.79
N ASP A 332 -28.63 9.40 24.85
CA ASP A 332 -29.12 10.36 23.87
C ASP A 332 -28.42 10.20 22.51
N ASP A 333 -27.12 9.88 22.51
CA ASP A 333 -26.32 9.72 21.30
C ASP A 333 -26.46 8.33 20.64
N HIS A 334 -26.85 7.29 21.37
CA HIS A 334 -26.91 5.91 20.90
C HIS A 334 -28.13 5.17 21.41
N TYR A 335 -28.90 4.59 20.51
CA TYR A 335 -29.97 3.66 20.87
C TYR A 335 -29.41 2.26 21.19
N GLY A 336 -29.91 1.61 22.24
CA GLY A 336 -29.47 0.29 22.67
C GLY A 336 -28.05 0.29 23.23
N LEU A 337 -27.25 -0.73 22.89
CA LEU A 337 -25.86 -0.92 23.34
C LEU A 337 -25.70 -0.94 24.88
N GLU A 338 -26.66 -1.50 25.61
CA GLU A 338 -26.69 -1.52 27.08
C GLU A 338 -25.40 -2.06 27.72
N LYS A 339 -24.91 -3.23 27.26
CA LYS A 339 -23.67 -3.83 27.77
C LYS A 339 -22.43 -2.95 27.54
N PRO A 340 -22.18 -2.48 26.30
CA PRO A 340 -21.08 -1.55 26.02
C PRO A 340 -21.12 -0.27 26.86
N LYS A 341 -22.29 0.38 26.97
CA LYS A 341 -22.47 1.60 27.76
C LYS A 341 -22.15 1.35 29.23
N LYS A 342 -22.69 0.26 29.80
CA LYS A 342 -22.44 -0.10 31.21
C LYS A 342 -20.94 -0.33 31.47
N ARG A 343 -20.24 -1.04 30.56
CA ARG A 343 -18.79 -1.25 30.70
C ARG A 343 -17.99 0.05 30.63
N VAL A 344 -18.38 0.97 29.74
CA VAL A 344 -17.77 2.31 29.67
C VAL A 344 -17.98 3.08 30.99
N LEU A 345 -19.19 3.03 31.55
CA LEU A 345 -19.47 3.69 32.85
C LEU A 345 -18.69 3.06 34.00
N GLU A 346 -18.58 1.73 34.06
CA GLU A 346 -17.75 1.03 35.05
C GLU A 346 -16.27 1.45 34.94
N TYR A 347 -15.74 1.51 33.72
CA TYR A 347 -14.37 1.97 33.45
C TYR A 347 -14.15 3.41 33.91
N LEU A 348 -15.07 4.32 33.62
CA LEU A 348 -14.99 5.72 34.02
C LEU A 348 -15.12 5.88 35.54
N ALA A 349 -15.95 5.08 36.21
CA ALA A 349 -16.06 5.07 37.67
C ALA A 349 -14.74 4.64 38.34
N VAL A 350 -14.09 3.58 37.83
CA VAL A 350 -12.78 3.15 38.34
C VAL A 350 -11.73 4.25 38.15
N LYS A 351 -11.70 4.88 36.97
CA LYS A 351 -10.81 6.01 36.69
C LYS A 351 -11.02 7.16 37.68
N GLN A 352 -12.26 7.51 37.98
CA GLN A 352 -12.59 8.57 38.92
C GLN A 352 -12.14 8.25 40.36
N MET A 353 -12.27 6.99 40.76
CA MET A 353 -11.87 6.53 42.08
C MET A 353 -10.35 6.44 42.27
N THR A 354 -9.63 6.01 41.24
CA THR A 354 -8.19 5.75 41.30
C THR A 354 -7.34 6.97 40.94
N GLY A 355 -7.91 7.96 40.23
CA GLY A 355 -7.17 9.11 39.69
C GLY A 355 -6.17 8.74 38.57
N ASN A 356 -6.04 7.47 38.18
CA ASN A 356 -5.08 6.98 37.23
C ASN A 356 -5.74 6.15 36.13
N LEU A 357 -5.25 6.27 34.89
CA LEU A 357 -5.65 5.44 33.73
C LEU A 357 -4.86 4.12 33.66
N LYS A 358 -4.60 3.44 34.79
CA LYS A 358 -3.94 2.12 34.80
C LYS A 358 -4.86 0.95 34.39
N ALA A 359 -6.11 1.26 34.03
CA ALA A 359 -7.05 0.24 33.56
C ALA A 359 -6.69 -0.24 32.14
N PRO A 360 -7.07 -1.48 31.77
CA PRO A 360 -6.93 -1.98 30.42
C PRO A 360 -7.58 -1.04 29.39
N ILE A 361 -7.07 -1.01 28.18
CA ILE A 361 -7.54 -0.09 27.14
C ILE A 361 -8.82 -0.64 26.51
N LEU A 362 -9.85 0.19 26.42
CA LEU A 362 -11.12 -0.22 25.82
C LEU A 362 -10.96 -0.53 24.33
N CYS A 363 -11.35 -1.71 23.90
CA CYS A 363 -11.36 -2.10 22.49
C CYS A 363 -12.77 -2.51 22.07
N PHE A 364 -13.39 -1.70 21.20
CA PHE A 364 -14.68 -2.02 20.61
C PHE A 364 -14.49 -2.91 19.40
N TYR A 365 -15.02 -4.14 19.46
CA TYR A 365 -14.93 -5.06 18.33
C TYR A 365 -16.31 -5.51 17.86
N GLY A 366 -16.41 -5.96 16.62
CA GLY A 366 -17.65 -6.45 16.02
C GLY A 366 -17.82 -6.02 14.56
N PRO A 367 -18.95 -6.36 13.94
CA PRO A 367 -19.18 -6.12 12.53
C PRO A 367 -19.06 -4.64 12.13
N PRO A 368 -18.78 -4.35 10.83
CA PRO A 368 -18.73 -2.96 10.36
C PRO A 368 -20.10 -2.29 10.44
N GLY A 369 -20.11 -1.00 10.74
CA GLY A 369 -21.36 -0.20 10.80
C GLY A 369 -22.13 -0.29 12.11
N THR A 370 -21.63 -0.98 13.14
CA THR A 370 -22.27 -1.12 14.47
C THR A 370 -22.01 0.04 15.43
N GLY A 371 -21.39 1.13 14.95
CA GLY A 371 -21.23 2.34 15.76
C GLY A 371 -19.97 2.41 16.60
N LYS A 372 -18.95 1.58 16.38
CA LYS A 372 -17.68 1.59 17.12
C LYS A 372 -17.04 2.98 17.23
N THR A 373 -16.85 3.62 16.09
CA THR A 373 -16.24 4.96 16.01
C THR A 373 -17.16 6.05 16.59
N SER A 374 -18.47 5.94 16.40
CA SER A 374 -19.43 6.90 16.96
C SER A 374 -19.51 6.81 18.49
N LEU A 375 -19.48 5.61 19.06
CA LEU A 375 -19.46 5.41 20.50
C LEU A 375 -18.21 6.05 21.15
N ALA A 376 -17.03 5.87 20.55
CA ALA A 376 -15.82 6.54 21.00
C ALA A 376 -15.92 8.08 20.95
N LYS A 377 -16.59 8.62 19.91
CA LYS A 377 -16.84 10.05 19.80
C LYS A 377 -17.82 10.54 20.87
N SER A 378 -18.86 9.77 21.17
CA SER A 378 -19.81 10.11 22.25
C SER A 378 -19.18 10.05 23.63
N ILE A 379 -18.25 9.12 23.86
CA ILE A 379 -17.47 9.10 25.11
C ILE A 379 -16.65 10.39 25.23
N ALA A 380 -16.02 10.85 24.15
CA ALA A 380 -15.29 12.11 24.17
C ALA A 380 -16.19 13.30 24.47
N HIS A 381 -17.39 13.34 23.86
CA HIS A 381 -18.41 14.36 24.11
C HIS A 381 -18.89 14.34 25.56
N ALA A 382 -19.25 13.16 26.07
CA ALA A 382 -19.73 12.97 27.44
C ALA A 382 -18.68 13.36 28.49
N LEU A 383 -17.39 13.14 28.24
CA LEU A 383 -16.28 13.53 29.11
C LEU A 383 -15.82 14.98 28.91
N ASN A 384 -16.41 15.73 27.98
CA ASN A 384 -15.95 17.07 27.58
C ASN A 384 -14.47 17.08 27.12
N ARG A 385 -14.01 15.98 26.47
CA ARG A 385 -12.66 15.85 25.91
C ARG A 385 -12.65 16.06 24.40
N ARG A 386 -11.54 16.52 23.88
CA ARG A 386 -11.35 16.56 22.42
C ARG A 386 -11.23 15.15 21.87
N PHE A 387 -11.79 14.94 20.67
CA PHE A 387 -11.75 13.65 19.97
C PHE A 387 -10.72 13.69 18.85
N VAL A 388 -9.86 12.68 18.80
CA VAL A 388 -8.90 12.46 17.71
C VAL A 388 -9.03 11.03 17.22
N LYS A 389 -8.91 10.86 15.92
CA LYS A 389 -8.92 9.55 15.27
C LYS A 389 -7.63 9.35 14.47
N ALA A 390 -6.96 8.23 14.69
CA ALA A 390 -5.91 7.71 13.84
C ALA A 390 -6.33 6.35 13.27
N SER A 391 -6.36 6.23 11.95
CA SER A 391 -6.58 4.93 11.30
C SER A 391 -5.27 4.17 11.23
N LEU A 392 -5.29 2.93 11.70
CA LEU A 392 -4.13 2.03 11.69
C LEU A 392 -4.17 1.03 10.54
N GLY A 393 -5.27 0.99 9.78
CA GLY A 393 -5.41 0.09 8.62
C GLY A 393 -4.40 0.41 7.53
N GLY A 394 -3.62 -0.60 7.13
CA GLY A 394 -2.60 -0.48 6.09
C GLY A 394 -1.26 0.10 6.54
N ILE A 395 -1.06 0.31 7.85
CA ILE A 395 0.24 0.69 8.39
C ILE A 395 1.13 -0.54 8.44
N SER A 396 2.29 -0.43 7.80
CA SER A 396 3.31 -1.49 7.76
C SER A 396 4.65 -1.06 8.38
N ASP A 397 4.86 0.24 8.62
CA ASP A 397 6.09 0.82 9.18
C ASP A 397 5.82 1.40 10.57
N GLU A 398 6.65 1.05 11.55
CA GLU A 398 6.58 1.62 12.91
C GLU A 398 6.84 3.14 12.93
N ALA A 399 7.58 3.64 11.95
CA ALA A 399 7.86 5.06 11.82
C ALA A 399 6.59 5.92 11.56
N GLU A 400 5.52 5.33 11.03
CA GLU A 400 4.24 6.04 10.95
C GLU A 400 3.64 6.33 12.33
N ILE A 401 3.95 5.51 13.34
CA ILE A 401 3.47 5.69 14.72
C ILE A 401 4.42 6.56 15.52
N ARG A 402 5.74 6.24 15.45
CA ARG A 402 6.82 6.90 16.22
C ARG A 402 7.48 8.08 15.52
N GLY A 403 7.12 8.39 14.27
CA GLY A 403 7.77 9.43 13.48
C GLY A 403 9.07 8.98 12.82
N PHE A 404 9.48 9.73 11.81
CA PHE A 404 10.74 9.56 11.09
C PHE A 404 11.83 10.45 11.70
N LYS A 405 13.08 9.97 11.76
CA LYS A 405 14.21 10.79 12.25
C LYS A 405 14.36 12.04 11.39
N ARG A 406 14.61 13.19 12.00
CA ARG A 406 14.73 14.51 11.34
C ARG A 406 15.78 14.58 10.24
N THR A 407 16.75 13.68 10.24
CA THR A 407 17.83 13.63 9.24
C THR A 407 17.37 13.19 7.85
N TYR A 408 16.17 12.63 7.73
CA TYR A 408 15.66 12.18 6.43
C TYR A 408 14.86 13.27 5.72
N VAL A 409 15.01 13.37 4.41
CA VAL A 409 14.19 14.26 3.58
C VAL A 409 12.73 13.79 3.62
N GLY A 410 11.81 14.71 3.94
CA GLY A 410 10.40 14.36 4.08
C GLY A 410 10.02 13.77 5.45
N SER A 411 10.91 13.85 6.46
CA SER A 411 10.60 13.42 7.82
C SER A 411 9.40 14.16 8.40
N ALA A 412 8.60 13.44 9.19
CA ALA A 412 7.41 13.97 9.84
C ALA A 412 7.21 13.28 11.20
N PRO A 413 6.55 13.94 12.16
CA PRO A 413 6.18 13.32 13.43
C PRO A 413 5.17 12.18 13.19
N GLY A 414 5.17 11.22 14.12
CA GLY A 414 4.26 10.08 14.09
C GLY A 414 2.79 10.47 14.26
N ARG A 415 1.90 9.55 13.94
CA ARG A 415 0.43 9.78 14.00
C ARG A 415 -0.05 10.16 15.40
N ILE A 416 0.61 9.68 16.45
CA ILE A 416 0.26 10.03 17.84
C ILE A 416 0.48 11.52 18.09
N ILE A 417 1.68 12.01 17.81
CA ILE A 417 2.03 13.43 17.98
C ILE A 417 1.21 14.33 17.05
N GLN A 418 1.01 13.93 15.80
CA GLN A 418 0.12 14.66 14.87
C GLN A 418 -1.32 14.76 15.42
N GLY A 419 -1.80 13.67 16.03
CA GLY A 419 -3.11 13.63 16.66
C GLY A 419 -3.22 14.60 17.83
N LEU A 420 -2.22 14.64 18.71
CA LEU A 420 -2.16 15.58 19.85
C LEU A 420 -2.10 17.04 19.38
N LYS A 421 -1.32 17.33 18.35
CA LYS A 421 -1.31 18.66 17.70
C LYS A 421 -2.70 19.09 17.24
N LYS A 422 -3.46 18.17 16.61
CA LYS A 422 -4.85 18.42 16.15
C LYS A 422 -5.81 18.59 17.34
N ALA A 423 -5.64 17.82 18.40
CA ALA A 423 -6.47 17.90 19.61
C ALA A 423 -6.31 19.24 20.32
N LYS A 424 -5.12 19.84 20.33
CA LYS A 424 -4.73 21.02 21.10
C LYS A 424 -4.90 20.83 22.63
N THR A 425 -4.96 19.59 23.09
CA THR A 425 -5.05 19.20 24.53
C THR A 425 -4.24 17.94 24.76
N ASN A 426 -3.67 17.77 25.95
CA ASN A 426 -2.87 16.60 26.33
C ASN A 426 -3.72 15.43 26.87
N ASN A 427 -5.03 15.62 27.06
CA ASN A 427 -5.97 14.62 27.56
C ASN A 427 -7.12 14.30 26.59
N PRO A 428 -6.88 14.17 25.27
CA PRO A 428 -7.95 13.84 24.35
C PRO A 428 -8.43 12.39 24.54
N VAL A 429 -9.60 12.08 23.96
CA VAL A 429 -9.95 10.70 23.60
C VAL A 429 -9.33 10.39 22.25
N PHE A 430 -8.41 9.45 22.23
CA PHE A 430 -7.65 9.07 21.04
C PHE A 430 -8.10 7.71 20.52
N LEU A 431 -8.80 7.72 19.41
CA LEU A 431 -9.29 6.51 18.76
C LEU A 431 -8.24 5.94 17.82
N LEU A 432 -7.79 4.72 18.09
CA LEU A 432 -6.97 3.89 17.23
C LEU A 432 -7.89 2.95 16.45
N ASP A 433 -8.22 3.33 15.21
CA ASP A 433 -9.22 2.63 14.40
C ASP A 433 -8.58 1.52 13.55
N GLU A 434 -9.25 0.37 13.46
CA GLU A 434 -8.84 -0.79 12.66
C GLU A 434 -7.49 -1.41 13.10
N ILE A 435 -7.33 -1.66 14.42
CA ILE A 435 -6.11 -2.29 14.98
C ILE A 435 -5.88 -3.72 14.48
N ASP A 436 -6.93 -4.39 14.01
CA ASP A 436 -6.91 -5.73 13.40
C ASP A 436 -6.34 -5.77 11.98
N LYS A 437 -6.09 -4.61 11.38
CA LYS A 437 -5.53 -4.46 10.03
C LYS A 437 -4.08 -3.99 10.03
N LEU A 438 -3.35 -4.21 11.12
CA LEU A 438 -1.91 -3.95 11.21
C LEU A 438 -1.14 -5.04 10.46
N ASP A 439 -0.37 -4.65 9.47
CA ASP A 439 0.47 -5.57 8.70
C ASP A 439 1.87 -5.71 9.32
N LYS A 440 2.40 -6.94 9.29
CA LYS A 440 3.80 -7.20 9.61
C LYS A 440 4.63 -7.02 8.35
N SER A 441 5.62 -6.12 8.36
CA SER A 441 6.53 -5.93 7.24
C SER A 441 7.99 -6.12 7.65
N TYR A 442 8.88 -6.21 6.66
CA TYR A 442 10.33 -6.26 6.86
C TYR A 442 10.90 -4.94 7.44
N HIS A 443 10.14 -3.85 7.41
CA HIS A 443 10.59 -2.50 7.80
C HIS A 443 10.23 -2.12 9.24
N GLY A 444 9.70 -3.04 10.04
CA GLY A 444 9.36 -2.79 11.44
C GLY A 444 8.07 -3.49 11.89
N ASN A 445 7.80 -3.42 13.17
CA ASN A 445 6.60 -3.98 13.77
C ASN A 445 5.73 -2.87 14.39
N PRO A 446 4.72 -2.34 13.67
CA PRO A 446 3.84 -1.30 14.21
C PRO A 446 3.18 -1.67 15.53
N ALA A 447 2.91 -2.97 15.76
CA ALA A 447 2.35 -3.44 17.03
C ALA A 447 3.30 -3.19 18.22
N SER A 448 4.62 -3.28 18.02
CA SER A 448 5.61 -2.98 19.06
C SER A 448 5.62 -1.51 19.44
N ALA A 449 5.53 -0.61 18.44
CA ALA A 449 5.40 0.82 18.70
C ALA A 449 4.11 1.17 19.46
N LEU A 450 3.01 0.49 19.12
CA LEU A 450 1.75 0.67 19.84
C LEU A 450 1.80 0.15 21.28
N LEU A 451 2.57 -0.91 21.55
CA LEU A 451 2.73 -1.40 22.94
C LEU A 451 3.32 -0.31 23.85
N GLU A 452 4.30 0.44 23.37
CA GLU A 452 4.88 1.56 24.15
C GLU A 452 3.86 2.69 24.37
N VAL A 453 3.08 3.04 23.35
CA VAL A 453 2.03 4.05 23.44
C VAL A 453 0.93 3.66 24.44
N LEU A 454 0.58 2.37 24.44
CA LEU A 454 -0.55 1.83 25.20
C LEU A 454 -0.16 1.31 26.59
N ASP A 455 1.13 1.19 26.91
CA ASP A 455 1.59 0.75 28.21
C ASP A 455 1.59 1.91 29.21
N PRO A 456 0.78 1.86 30.29
CA PRO A 456 0.74 2.93 31.30
C PRO A 456 2.07 3.17 32.03
N GLU A 457 3.01 2.21 32.00
CA GLU A 457 4.33 2.35 32.62
C GLU A 457 5.33 3.05 31.71
N GLN A 458 5.17 2.90 30.38
CA GLN A 458 6.08 3.45 29.37
C GLN A 458 5.55 4.74 28.73
N ASN A 459 4.23 4.91 28.62
CA ASN A 459 3.62 6.02 27.89
C ASN A 459 3.82 7.41 28.51
N LYS A 460 4.29 7.49 29.75
CA LYS A 460 4.65 8.76 30.41
C LYS A 460 5.87 9.42 29.77
N GLU A 461 6.74 8.62 29.19
CA GLU A 461 7.99 9.07 28.57
C GLU A 461 8.00 8.66 27.08
N PHE A 462 6.84 8.74 26.42
CA PHE A 462 6.75 8.41 25.00
C PHE A 462 7.63 9.33 24.18
N GLN A 463 8.52 8.73 23.38
CA GLN A 463 9.45 9.47 22.54
C GLN A 463 9.17 9.23 21.05
N ASP A 464 8.74 10.30 20.38
CA ASP A 464 8.63 10.33 18.92
C ASP A 464 10.00 10.63 18.30
N ASN A 465 10.40 9.89 17.27
CA ASN A 465 11.71 10.03 16.63
C ASN A 465 11.93 11.38 15.94
N TYR A 466 10.86 12.09 15.57
CA TYR A 466 10.94 13.44 15.00
C TYR A 466 11.02 14.51 16.09
N VAL A 467 10.22 14.35 17.14
CA VAL A 467 10.15 15.32 18.25
C VAL A 467 11.38 15.21 19.16
N GLU A 468 11.91 13.99 19.34
CA GLU A 468 13.09 13.68 20.19
C GLU A 468 12.95 14.04 21.68
N GLU A 469 11.86 14.70 22.05
CA GLU A 469 11.56 15.08 23.45
C GLU A 469 10.43 14.18 23.99
N PRO A 470 10.52 13.72 25.25
CA PRO A 470 9.49 12.87 25.87
C PRO A 470 8.18 13.61 26.01
N PHE A 471 7.08 12.96 25.61
CA PHE A 471 5.72 13.47 25.77
C PHE A 471 4.91 12.55 26.68
N ASP A 472 4.27 13.12 27.71
CA ASP A 472 3.44 12.36 28.65
C ASP A 472 2.05 12.05 28.03
N LEU A 473 1.83 10.77 27.69
CA LEU A 473 0.56 10.26 27.17
C LEU A 473 -0.36 9.69 28.25
N SER A 474 0.02 9.74 29.54
CA SER A 474 -0.73 9.11 30.65
C SER A 474 -2.14 9.69 30.83
N ASN A 475 -2.38 10.91 30.39
CA ASN A 475 -3.68 11.57 30.46
C ASN A 475 -4.57 11.31 29.22
N VAL A 476 -4.01 10.71 28.17
CA VAL A 476 -4.75 10.37 26.94
C VAL A 476 -5.64 9.15 27.20
N LEU A 477 -6.91 9.25 26.85
CA LEU A 477 -7.80 8.08 26.87
C LEU A 477 -7.74 7.39 25.52
N PHE A 478 -6.96 6.33 25.40
CA PHE A 478 -6.91 5.52 24.21
C PHE A 478 -8.11 4.57 24.13
N ILE A 479 -8.72 4.52 22.98
CA ILE A 479 -9.79 3.57 22.62
C ILE A 479 -9.39 2.91 21.31
N CYS A 480 -9.51 1.59 21.21
CA CYS A 480 -9.22 0.84 20.01
C CYS A 480 -10.52 0.36 19.34
N THR A 481 -10.47 0.16 18.04
CA THR A 481 -11.54 -0.57 17.32
C THR A 481 -10.95 -1.70 16.48
N ALA A 482 -11.70 -2.78 16.37
CA ALA A 482 -11.38 -3.93 15.53
C ALA A 482 -12.66 -4.49 14.89
N ASN A 483 -12.54 -5.18 13.77
CA ASN A 483 -13.63 -5.97 13.23
C ASN A 483 -13.49 -7.44 13.67
N TYR A 484 -12.28 -7.97 13.68
CA TYR A 484 -11.96 -9.35 14.00
C TYR A 484 -10.91 -9.42 15.11
N ILE A 485 -11.20 -10.18 16.17
CA ILE A 485 -10.30 -10.36 17.32
C ILE A 485 -9.06 -11.17 16.91
N GLU A 486 -9.27 -12.17 16.07
CA GLU A 486 -8.24 -13.13 15.65
C GLU A 486 -7.08 -12.48 14.92
N ASN A 487 -7.34 -11.32 14.31
CA ASN A 487 -6.34 -10.57 13.56
C ASN A 487 -5.56 -9.56 14.44
N ILE A 488 -5.97 -9.37 15.71
CA ILE A 488 -5.24 -8.49 16.62
C ILE A 488 -3.96 -9.22 17.07
N PRO A 489 -2.79 -8.58 16.99
CA PRO A 489 -1.55 -9.16 17.49
C PRO A 489 -1.66 -9.54 18.99
N ALA A 490 -1.28 -10.79 19.32
CA ALA A 490 -1.43 -11.32 20.69
C ALA A 490 -0.86 -10.42 21.80
N PRO A 491 0.32 -9.76 21.66
CA PRO A 491 0.85 -8.88 22.68
C PRO A 491 -0.02 -7.65 22.97
N LEU A 492 -0.77 -7.18 21.95
CA LEU A 492 -1.72 -6.08 22.13
C LEU A 492 -3.00 -6.59 22.78
N LEU A 493 -3.46 -7.78 22.41
CA LEU A 493 -4.70 -8.38 22.92
C LEU A 493 -4.70 -8.48 24.43
N ASP A 494 -3.56 -8.84 25.06
CA ASP A 494 -3.40 -8.97 26.51
C ASP A 494 -3.59 -7.63 27.28
N ARG A 495 -3.52 -6.49 26.60
CA ARG A 495 -3.66 -5.14 27.16
C ARG A 495 -5.02 -4.51 26.91
N LEU A 496 -5.86 -5.20 26.11
CA LEU A 496 -7.15 -4.68 25.69
C LEU A 496 -8.30 -5.26 26.52
N GLU A 497 -9.19 -4.41 26.96
CA GLU A 497 -10.52 -4.83 27.44
C GLU A 497 -11.48 -4.88 26.25
N LEU A 498 -11.85 -6.10 25.85
CA LEU A 498 -12.68 -6.35 24.68
C LEU A 498 -14.15 -6.10 24.99
N ILE A 499 -14.77 -5.18 24.25
CA ILE A 499 -16.21 -4.88 24.34
C ILE A 499 -16.86 -5.15 23.00
N GLU A 500 -17.73 -6.16 22.97
CA GLU A 500 -18.43 -6.56 21.76
C GLU A 500 -19.58 -5.61 21.40
N LEU A 501 -19.58 -5.12 20.17
CA LEU A 501 -20.71 -4.44 19.57
C LEU A 501 -21.40 -5.39 18.59
N ASN A 502 -22.52 -5.92 19.01
CA ASN A 502 -23.29 -6.88 18.23
C ASN A 502 -24.03 -6.25 17.04
N SER A 503 -24.49 -7.11 16.13
CA SER A 503 -25.40 -6.74 15.05
C SER A 503 -26.72 -6.16 15.57
N TYR A 504 -27.24 -5.13 14.90
CA TYR A 504 -28.53 -4.54 15.23
C TYR A 504 -29.69 -5.37 14.72
N THR A 505 -30.76 -5.43 15.52
CA THR A 505 -32.07 -5.95 15.10
C THR A 505 -32.73 -4.97 14.12
N ALA A 506 -33.81 -5.42 13.44
CA ALA A 506 -34.59 -4.54 12.57
C ALA A 506 -35.20 -3.37 13.35
N ILE A 507 -35.70 -3.64 14.57
CA ILE A 507 -36.26 -2.61 15.46
C ILE A 507 -35.18 -1.60 15.89
N GLU A 508 -33.99 -2.07 16.29
CA GLU A 508 -32.91 -1.17 16.63
C GLU A 508 -32.48 -0.30 15.43
N LYS A 509 -32.42 -0.87 14.21
CA LYS A 509 -32.14 -0.11 12.98
C LYS A 509 -33.18 0.95 12.68
N LEU A 510 -34.45 0.62 12.88
CA LEU A 510 -35.57 1.57 12.72
C LEU A 510 -35.43 2.76 13.68
N HIS A 511 -35.19 2.50 14.97
CA HIS A 511 -34.94 3.55 15.97
C HIS A 511 -33.70 4.40 15.66
N ILE A 512 -32.59 3.76 15.35
CA ILE A 512 -31.37 4.47 14.97
C ILE A 512 -31.59 5.35 13.72
N ALA A 513 -32.35 4.86 12.74
CA ALA A 513 -32.68 5.63 11.55
C ALA A 513 -33.50 6.88 11.89
N LYS A 514 -34.54 6.75 12.73
CA LYS A 514 -35.41 7.85 13.13
C LYS A 514 -34.69 8.89 13.99
N GLU A 515 -33.97 8.43 15.02
CA GLU A 515 -33.39 9.32 16.03
C GLU A 515 -32.12 10.00 15.54
N HIS A 516 -31.33 9.33 14.66
CA HIS A 516 -30.00 9.83 14.29
C HIS A 516 -29.75 9.97 12.80
N LEU A 517 -30.08 8.92 11.95
CA LEU A 517 -29.60 8.92 10.57
C LEU A 517 -30.39 9.89 9.68
N ILE A 518 -31.70 9.99 9.87
CA ILE A 518 -32.57 10.84 9.06
C ILE A 518 -32.24 12.31 9.30
N SER A 519 -32.19 12.75 10.55
CA SER A 519 -31.86 14.14 10.91
C SER A 519 -30.47 14.54 10.38
N LYS A 520 -29.49 13.66 10.52
CA LYS A 520 -28.14 13.85 9.99
C LYS A 520 -28.13 13.92 8.45
N ALA A 521 -28.89 13.06 7.77
CA ALA A 521 -28.98 13.05 6.32
C ALA A 521 -29.67 14.31 5.78
N ILE A 522 -30.73 14.77 6.43
CA ILE A 522 -31.44 16.02 6.10
C ILE A 522 -30.48 17.20 6.19
N GLN A 523 -29.75 17.35 7.30
CA GLN A 523 -28.77 18.43 7.49
C GLN A 523 -27.64 18.37 6.47
N ASN A 524 -27.04 17.20 6.25
CA ASN A 524 -25.92 17.02 5.33
C ASN A 524 -26.28 17.34 3.87
N ASN A 525 -27.53 17.20 3.49
CA ASN A 525 -28.03 17.50 2.13
C ASN A 525 -28.69 18.88 2.02
N GLY A 526 -28.63 19.71 3.08
CA GLY A 526 -29.17 21.08 3.05
C GLY A 526 -30.68 21.13 3.02
N LEU A 527 -31.38 20.05 3.44
CA LEU A 527 -32.82 19.99 3.60
C LEU A 527 -33.22 20.39 5.03
N ASN A 528 -34.53 20.58 5.22
CA ASN A 528 -35.11 20.76 6.55
C ASN A 528 -36.27 19.78 6.76
N ASP A 529 -36.67 19.58 8.02
CA ASP A 529 -37.70 18.62 8.41
C ASP A 529 -39.10 18.96 7.81
N LYS A 530 -39.28 20.20 7.30
CA LYS A 530 -40.51 20.62 6.63
C LYS A 530 -40.59 20.19 5.16
N GLN A 531 -39.45 19.78 4.58
CA GLN A 531 -39.34 19.42 3.17
C GLN A 531 -39.39 17.91 2.94
N ILE A 532 -38.90 17.11 3.90
CA ILE A 532 -38.87 15.65 3.79
C ILE A 532 -39.18 15.00 5.14
N SER A 533 -39.97 13.95 5.11
CA SER A 533 -40.21 13.05 6.24
C SER A 533 -40.25 11.60 5.77
N PHE A 534 -39.99 10.66 6.68
CA PHE A 534 -39.97 9.23 6.39
C PHE A 534 -41.01 8.53 7.27
N THR A 535 -41.83 7.65 6.68
CA THR A 535 -42.72 6.77 7.46
C THR A 535 -41.92 5.57 7.99
N ASP A 536 -42.34 5.00 9.14
CA ASP A 536 -41.72 3.80 9.71
C ASP A 536 -41.75 2.65 8.70
N SER A 537 -42.86 2.47 7.98
CA SER A 537 -42.97 1.47 6.92
C SER A 537 -42.01 1.66 5.76
N SER A 538 -41.60 2.89 5.45
CA SER A 538 -40.57 3.13 4.43
C SER A 538 -39.17 2.76 4.89
N ILE A 539 -38.87 2.98 6.17
CA ILE A 539 -37.60 2.60 6.78
C ILE A 539 -37.52 1.07 6.88
N ASP A 540 -38.57 0.41 7.39
CA ASP A 540 -38.63 -1.05 7.44
C ASP A 540 -38.47 -1.67 6.04
N PHE A 541 -39.12 -1.08 5.05
CA PHE A 541 -39.01 -1.52 3.66
C PHE A 541 -37.57 -1.37 3.12
N MET A 542 -36.88 -0.29 3.47
CA MET A 542 -35.45 -0.14 3.12
C MET A 542 -34.59 -1.18 3.81
N ILE A 543 -34.85 -1.44 5.10
CA ILE A 543 -34.11 -2.44 5.88
C ILE A 543 -34.26 -3.83 5.27
N GLU A 544 -35.45 -4.21 4.91
CA GLU A 544 -35.80 -5.56 4.42
C GLU A 544 -35.36 -5.79 2.96
N ARG A 545 -35.54 -4.79 2.09
CA ARG A 545 -35.44 -4.96 0.65
C ARG A 545 -34.17 -4.42 0.02
N TYR A 546 -33.48 -3.52 0.71
CA TYR A 546 -32.30 -2.84 0.15
C TYR A 546 -31.03 -3.00 1.02
N THR A 547 -31.11 -3.61 2.22
CA THR A 547 -29.93 -3.82 3.06
C THR A 547 -29.80 -5.27 3.53
N ARG A 548 -28.56 -5.77 3.53
CA ARG A 548 -28.14 -6.99 4.24
C ARG A 548 -26.85 -6.70 4.97
N GLU A 549 -26.93 -6.02 6.08
CA GLU A 549 -25.77 -5.62 6.88
C GLU A 549 -26.03 -5.80 8.37
N SER A 550 -24.98 -6.07 9.14
CA SER A 550 -25.02 -6.15 10.59
C SER A 550 -25.25 -4.79 11.26
N GLY A 551 -24.75 -3.73 10.66
CA GLY A 551 -24.87 -2.35 11.14
C GLY A 551 -25.93 -1.53 10.40
N VAL A 552 -25.68 -0.21 10.29
CA VAL A 552 -26.58 0.77 9.65
C VAL A 552 -25.92 1.59 8.53
N ARG A 553 -24.74 1.17 8.05
CA ARG A 553 -23.96 1.95 7.08
C ARG A 553 -24.58 2.00 5.69
N GLN A 554 -25.16 0.87 5.22
CA GLN A 554 -25.90 0.84 3.96
C GLN A 554 -27.19 1.63 4.10
N LEU A 555 -27.92 1.47 5.21
CA LEU A 555 -29.13 2.21 5.49
C LEU A 555 -28.89 3.73 5.47
N GLU A 556 -27.82 4.21 6.11
CA GLU A 556 -27.41 5.62 6.07
C GLU A 556 -27.15 6.10 4.62
N ARG A 557 -26.49 5.28 3.79
CA ARG A 557 -26.25 5.60 2.38
C ARG A 557 -27.53 5.68 1.57
N LEU A 558 -28.49 4.79 1.81
CA LEU A 558 -29.77 4.77 1.13
C LEU A 558 -30.60 6.01 1.49
N ILE A 559 -30.70 6.34 2.78
CA ILE A 559 -31.39 7.56 3.26
C ILE A 559 -30.75 8.80 2.61
N ASN A 560 -29.44 8.92 2.62
CA ASN A 560 -28.73 10.02 1.95
C ASN A 560 -29.01 10.05 0.43
N THR A 561 -29.15 8.90 -0.22
CA THR A 561 -29.45 8.83 -1.65
C THR A 561 -30.86 9.33 -1.94
N ILE A 562 -31.85 8.98 -1.12
CA ILE A 562 -33.20 9.51 -1.22
C ILE A 562 -33.17 11.04 -0.99
N CYS A 563 -32.55 11.51 0.07
CA CYS A 563 -32.43 12.95 0.36
C CYS A 563 -31.85 13.74 -0.83
N ARG A 564 -30.75 13.25 -1.44
CA ARG A 564 -30.17 13.89 -2.63
C ARG A 564 -31.11 13.99 -3.81
N LYS A 565 -31.87 12.90 -4.09
CA LYS A 565 -32.82 12.87 -5.20
C LYS A 565 -34.02 13.79 -4.92
N VAL A 566 -34.47 13.84 -3.68
CA VAL A 566 -35.52 14.76 -3.24
C VAL A 566 -35.08 16.22 -3.38
N CYS A 567 -33.79 16.56 -3.08
CA CYS A 567 -33.25 17.90 -3.34
C CYS A 567 -33.42 18.30 -4.80
N VAL A 568 -33.11 17.40 -5.74
CA VAL A 568 -33.28 17.66 -7.19
C VAL A 568 -34.76 17.92 -7.54
N ASP A 569 -35.66 17.14 -6.98
CA ASP A 569 -37.08 17.29 -7.25
C ASP A 569 -37.64 18.60 -6.68
N ILE A 570 -37.22 19.02 -5.49
CA ILE A 570 -37.59 20.31 -4.89
C ILE A 570 -37.04 21.47 -5.73
N ILE A 571 -35.80 21.43 -6.16
CA ILE A 571 -35.18 22.46 -7.02
C ILE A 571 -35.97 22.56 -8.34
N ASN A 572 -36.39 21.44 -8.90
CA ASN A 572 -37.22 21.39 -10.10
C ASN A 572 -38.72 21.78 -9.86
N LYS A 573 -39.04 22.20 -8.63
CA LYS A 573 -40.38 22.64 -8.22
C LYS A 573 -41.49 21.58 -8.45
N LYS A 574 -41.17 20.31 -8.29
CA LYS A 574 -42.15 19.22 -8.37
C LYS A 574 -43.08 19.21 -7.15
N PHE A 575 -42.53 19.54 -5.99
CA PHE A 575 -43.24 19.64 -4.71
C PHE A 575 -42.37 20.44 -3.71
N ASP A 576 -42.99 20.95 -2.64
CA ASP A 576 -42.30 21.65 -1.54
C ASP A 576 -42.07 20.73 -0.33
N HIS A 577 -42.87 19.69 -0.19
CA HIS A 577 -42.77 18.66 0.87
C HIS A 577 -43.09 17.28 0.32
N ILE A 578 -42.41 16.27 0.80
CA ILE A 578 -42.67 14.87 0.52
C ILE A 578 -42.57 14.02 1.77
N GLU A 579 -43.55 13.15 1.97
CA GLU A 579 -43.52 12.06 2.94
C GLU A 579 -43.13 10.77 2.23
N ILE A 580 -41.95 10.23 2.49
CA ILE A 580 -41.43 9.02 1.85
C ILE A 580 -42.20 7.79 2.37
N LYS A 581 -42.88 7.10 1.47
CA LYS A 581 -43.60 5.84 1.68
C LYS A 581 -42.89 4.68 0.96
N PRO A 582 -43.21 3.41 1.22
CA PRO A 582 -42.59 2.26 0.55
C PRO A 582 -42.62 2.33 -0.98
N HIS A 583 -43.66 2.92 -1.57
CA HIS A 583 -43.71 3.14 -3.01
C HIS A 583 -42.65 4.13 -3.48
N ASP A 584 -42.45 5.24 -2.77
CA ASP A 584 -41.51 6.28 -3.12
C ASP A 584 -40.07 5.74 -3.00
N VAL A 585 -39.81 4.86 -2.03
CA VAL A 585 -38.53 4.18 -1.91
C VAL A 585 -38.18 3.44 -3.20
N LYS A 586 -39.12 2.72 -3.82
CA LYS A 586 -38.90 2.06 -5.12
C LYS A 586 -38.66 3.05 -6.25
N VAL A 587 -39.30 4.19 -6.25
CA VAL A 587 -39.11 5.24 -7.25
C VAL A 587 -37.69 5.83 -7.13
N TYR A 588 -37.24 6.09 -5.91
CA TYR A 588 -35.93 6.72 -5.67
C TYR A 588 -34.75 5.74 -5.71
N LEU A 589 -34.92 4.53 -5.19
CA LEU A 589 -33.80 3.55 -5.11
C LEU A 589 -33.79 2.54 -6.28
N GLY A 590 -34.92 2.41 -7.01
CA GLY A 590 -35.03 1.46 -8.12
C GLY A 590 -35.52 0.09 -7.68
N ILE A 591 -35.15 -0.94 -8.46
CA ILE A 591 -35.57 -2.34 -8.23
C ILE A 591 -35.06 -2.81 -6.87
N GLU A 592 -35.86 -3.56 -6.15
CA GLU A 592 -35.51 -4.22 -4.90
C GLU A 592 -34.26 -5.09 -5.11
N ILE A 593 -33.26 -4.94 -4.25
CA ILE A 593 -31.99 -5.66 -4.35
C ILE A 593 -32.15 -7.07 -3.78
N PHE A 594 -32.95 -7.17 -2.72
CA PHE A 594 -33.15 -8.42 -2.02
C PHE A 594 -34.64 -8.78 -2.08
N ASP A 595 -34.94 -9.91 -2.69
CA ASP A 595 -36.20 -10.58 -2.40
C ASP A 595 -36.16 -11.02 -0.93
N SER A 596 -37.29 -10.94 -0.22
CA SER A 596 -37.37 -11.62 1.06
C SER A 596 -36.98 -13.08 0.80
N LEU A 597 -35.90 -13.54 1.41
CA LEU A 597 -35.58 -14.97 1.43
C LEU A 597 -36.83 -15.64 2.04
N LYS A 598 -37.71 -16.07 1.18
CA LYS A 598 -38.86 -16.85 1.59
C LYS A 598 -38.28 -18.20 1.99
N LYS A 599 -38.48 -18.57 3.26
CA LYS A 599 -38.30 -19.97 3.65
C LYS A 599 -38.91 -20.86 2.57
N GLU A 600 -38.33 -22.00 2.33
CA GLU A 600 -38.92 -23.02 1.48
C GLU A 600 -40.37 -23.27 1.92
N GLN A 601 -41.29 -23.15 0.98
CA GLN A 601 -42.72 -23.33 1.29
C GLN A 601 -43.03 -24.82 1.43
N GLY A 602 -43.57 -25.19 2.57
CA GLY A 602 -44.02 -26.56 2.84
C GLY A 602 -42.89 -27.45 3.42
N SER A 603 -43.20 -28.74 3.47
CA SER A 603 -42.23 -29.77 3.92
C SER A 603 -41.64 -30.47 2.70
N GLN A 604 -40.32 -30.55 2.63
CA GLN A 604 -39.61 -31.15 1.49
C GLN A 604 -38.68 -32.27 1.94
N ILE A 605 -38.49 -33.26 1.06
CA ILE A 605 -37.57 -34.36 1.28
C ILE A 605 -36.19 -33.98 0.82
N GLY A 606 -35.17 -34.22 1.68
CA GLY A 606 -33.80 -33.91 1.36
C GLY A 606 -33.46 -32.42 1.38
N VAL A 607 -34.37 -31.55 1.77
CA VAL A 607 -34.13 -30.06 1.85
C VAL A 607 -34.21 -29.63 3.31
N VAL A 608 -33.17 -28.98 3.79
CA VAL A 608 -33.09 -28.52 5.18
C VAL A 608 -32.52 -27.11 5.23
N THR A 609 -33.07 -26.28 6.11
CA THR A 609 -32.57 -24.94 6.33
C THR A 609 -31.51 -24.94 7.44
N GLY A 610 -30.26 -24.65 7.08
CA GLY A 610 -29.19 -24.33 8.00
C GLY A 610 -29.11 -22.83 8.31
N LEU A 611 -28.31 -22.45 9.30
CA LEU A 611 -28.02 -21.07 9.67
C LEU A 611 -26.53 -20.78 9.52
N ALA A 612 -26.22 -19.75 8.74
CA ALA A 612 -24.86 -19.29 8.48
C ALA A 612 -24.58 -17.93 9.14
N PHE A 613 -23.31 -17.65 9.35
CA PHE A 613 -22.82 -16.33 9.75
C PHE A 613 -21.80 -15.87 8.70
N THR A 614 -21.94 -14.65 8.22
CA THR A 614 -21.08 -14.01 7.23
C THR A 614 -20.62 -12.65 7.74
N GLU A 615 -19.66 -12.05 7.06
CA GLU A 615 -19.20 -10.67 7.35
C GLU A 615 -20.37 -9.64 7.32
N TYR A 616 -21.43 -9.93 6.58
CA TYR A 616 -22.60 -9.08 6.44
C TYR A 616 -23.69 -9.37 7.49
N GLY A 617 -23.49 -10.38 8.33
CA GLY A 617 -24.44 -10.82 9.36
C GLY A 617 -24.88 -12.26 9.18
N GLY A 618 -25.94 -12.65 9.89
CA GLY A 618 -26.54 -13.98 9.76
C GLY A 618 -27.34 -14.12 8.46
N ASP A 619 -27.32 -15.34 7.92
CA ASP A 619 -28.14 -15.71 6.75
C ASP A 619 -28.69 -17.14 6.89
N ILE A 620 -29.72 -17.48 6.13
CA ILE A 620 -30.24 -18.84 6.02
C ILE A 620 -29.50 -19.57 4.90
N LEU A 621 -29.31 -20.86 5.09
CA LEU A 621 -28.58 -21.73 4.17
C LEU A 621 -29.49 -22.90 3.77
N ALA A 622 -30.01 -22.88 2.55
CA ALA A 622 -30.70 -24.05 2.01
C ALA A 622 -29.67 -25.15 1.73
N ILE A 623 -29.93 -26.34 2.22
CA ILE A 623 -29.11 -27.54 1.97
C ILE A 623 -29.99 -28.54 1.26
N GLU A 624 -29.67 -28.89 0.05
CA GLU A 624 -30.37 -29.84 -0.78
C GLU A 624 -29.57 -31.13 -0.93
N VAL A 625 -30.18 -32.25 -0.63
CA VAL A 625 -29.59 -33.57 -0.79
C VAL A 625 -30.44 -34.42 -1.71
N THR A 626 -29.80 -35.01 -2.70
CA THR A 626 -30.44 -35.99 -3.59
C THR A 626 -29.59 -37.24 -3.69
N MET A 627 -30.24 -38.34 -4.03
CA MET A 627 -29.64 -39.64 -4.19
C MET A 627 -29.99 -40.22 -5.58
N PHE A 628 -28.99 -40.77 -6.25
CA PHE A 628 -29.18 -41.46 -7.52
C PHE A 628 -28.30 -42.69 -7.59
N LYS A 629 -28.61 -43.64 -8.52
CA LYS A 629 -27.85 -44.84 -8.69
C LYS A 629 -26.37 -44.56 -8.98
N GLY A 630 -25.46 -45.14 -8.18
CA GLY A 630 -24.05 -44.84 -8.26
C GLY A 630 -23.17 -45.92 -7.64
N LYS A 631 -22.02 -45.51 -7.08
CA LYS A 631 -21.00 -46.37 -6.48
C LYS A 631 -20.66 -45.99 -5.02
N GLY A 632 -21.52 -45.27 -4.35
CA GLY A 632 -21.31 -44.80 -2.98
C GLY A 632 -20.46 -43.51 -2.88
N ASN A 633 -20.35 -42.71 -3.95
CA ASN A 633 -19.58 -41.47 -3.92
C ASN A 633 -20.39 -40.34 -3.28
N LEU A 634 -19.69 -39.44 -2.62
CA LEU A 634 -20.23 -38.14 -2.17
C LEU A 634 -19.87 -37.05 -3.17
N VAL A 635 -20.88 -36.42 -3.74
CA VAL A 635 -20.73 -35.29 -4.66
C VAL A 635 -21.12 -34.00 -3.93
N LEU A 636 -20.25 -33.01 -3.95
CA LEU A 636 -20.46 -31.73 -3.27
C LEU A 636 -20.43 -30.58 -4.27
N THR A 637 -21.43 -29.69 -4.23
CA THR A 637 -21.51 -28.50 -5.09
C THR A 637 -22.00 -27.28 -4.30
N GLY A 638 -21.66 -26.05 -4.76
CA GLY A 638 -22.09 -24.79 -4.14
C GLY A 638 -20.94 -23.96 -3.55
N LYS A 639 -19.70 -24.07 -4.07
CA LYS A 639 -18.48 -23.38 -3.58
C LYS A 639 -18.25 -23.55 -2.08
N LEU A 640 -18.29 -24.78 -1.63
CA LEU A 640 -17.99 -25.17 -0.24
C LEU A 640 -16.49 -25.05 0.04
N GLY A 641 -16.12 -24.38 1.14
CA GLY A 641 -14.77 -24.41 1.67
C GLY A 641 -14.38 -25.77 2.25
N ASP A 642 -13.11 -25.91 2.62
CA ASP A 642 -12.57 -27.24 3.01
C ASP A 642 -13.15 -27.72 4.34
N VAL A 643 -13.39 -26.83 5.32
CA VAL A 643 -14.03 -27.18 6.59
C VAL A 643 -15.46 -27.66 6.38
N MET A 644 -16.20 -27.05 5.46
CA MET A 644 -17.56 -27.47 5.18
C MET A 644 -17.63 -28.79 4.39
N LYS A 645 -16.66 -29.07 3.51
CA LYS A 645 -16.52 -30.38 2.85
C LYS A 645 -16.22 -31.49 3.85
N GLU A 646 -15.32 -31.22 4.80
CA GLU A 646 -15.02 -32.12 5.91
C GLU A 646 -16.28 -32.41 6.75
N SER A 647 -17.03 -31.35 7.11
CA SER A 647 -18.29 -31.47 7.85
C SER A 647 -19.32 -32.29 7.10
N ALA A 648 -19.41 -32.19 5.77
CA ALA A 648 -20.31 -33.02 4.95
C ALA A 648 -19.88 -34.50 4.95
N THR A 649 -18.58 -34.75 4.92
CA THR A 649 -18.03 -36.13 5.01
C THR A 649 -18.31 -36.74 6.37
N ILE A 650 -18.07 -36.02 7.47
CA ILE A 650 -18.40 -36.45 8.84
C ILE A 650 -19.88 -36.73 8.98
N ALA A 651 -20.75 -35.87 8.42
CA ALA A 651 -22.19 -36.05 8.44
C ALA A 651 -22.62 -37.36 7.75
N LEU A 652 -22.06 -37.66 6.57
CA LEU A 652 -22.33 -38.90 5.84
C LEU A 652 -21.82 -40.14 6.58
N ASP A 653 -20.60 -40.09 7.11
CA ASP A 653 -20.01 -41.23 7.86
C ASP A 653 -20.78 -41.53 9.14
N TYR A 654 -21.26 -40.48 9.83
CA TYR A 654 -22.14 -40.63 10.97
C TYR A 654 -23.47 -41.33 10.58
N VAL A 655 -24.13 -40.90 9.50
CA VAL A 655 -25.38 -41.51 9.02
C VAL A 655 -25.13 -42.95 8.60
N ARG A 656 -24.05 -43.23 7.88
CA ARG A 656 -23.65 -44.58 7.45
C ARG A 656 -23.45 -45.50 8.66
N SER A 657 -22.73 -45.04 9.70
CA SER A 657 -22.45 -45.79 10.90
C SER A 657 -23.70 -46.07 11.76
N ASN A 658 -24.76 -45.28 11.61
CA ASN A 658 -26.01 -45.39 12.36
C ASN A 658 -27.23 -45.67 11.45
N ALA A 659 -27.01 -46.26 10.27
CA ALA A 659 -28.04 -46.51 9.28
C ALA A 659 -29.25 -47.25 9.81
N GLU A 660 -29.00 -48.36 10.51
CA GLU A 660 -30.06 -49.20 11.12
C GLU A 660 -30.93 -48.42 12.11
N LYS A 661 -30.32 -47.53 12.90
CA LYS A 661 -31.01 -46.72 13.90
C LYS A 661 -32.04 -45.75 13.26
N TYR A 662 -31.78 -45.30 12.06
CA TYR A 662 -32.65 -44.40 11.31
C TYR A 662 -33.56 -45.14 10.30
N GLY A 663 -33.48 -46.49 10.25
CA GLY A 663 -34.24 -47.29 9.29
C GLY A 663 -33.73 -47.18 7.86
N ILE A 664 -32.46 -46.86 7.66
CA ILE A 664 -31.83 -46.73 6.36
C ILE A 664 -31.20 -48.05 5.95
N ASN A 665 -31.49 -48.54 4.75
CA ASN A 665 -30.86 -49.74 4.22
C ASN A 665 -29.36 -49.50 3.94
N PRO A 666 -28.42 -50.18 4.57
CA PRO A 666 -26.98 -49.99 4.37
C PRO A 666 -26.51 -50.17 2.92
N ILE A 667 -27.20 -50.99 2.12
CA ILE A 667 -26.89 -51.25 0.71
C ILE A 667 -26.96 -49.95 -0.13
N LEU A 668 -27.78 -48.97 0.27
CA LEU A 668 -27.90 -47.69 -0.42
C LEU A 668 -26.57 -46.94 -0.48
N PHE A 669 -25.73 -47.06 0.53
CA PHE A 669 -24.43 -46.39 0.55
C PHE A 669 -23.39 -47.00 -0.40
N GLU A 670 -23.64 -48.19 -0.96
CA GLU A 670 -22.76 -48.85 -1.92
C GLU A 670 -23.30 -48.74 -3.34
N THR A 671 -24.62 -48.61 -3.48
CA THR A 671 -25.32 -48.64 -4.78
C THR A 671 -25.80 -47.29 -5.27
N SER A 672 -25.66 -46.26 -4.43
CA SER A 672 -26.15 -44.91 -4.78
C SER A 672 -25.10 -43.83 -4.42
N ASP A 673 -24.97 -42.87 -5.29
CA ASP A 673 -24.21 -41.67 -5.02
C ASP A 673 -25.13 -40.62 -4.35
N ILE A 674 -24.58 -39.91 -3.38
CA ILE A 674 -25.26 -38.85 -2.64
C ILE A 674 -24.71 -37.51 -3.11
N HIS A 675 -25.59 -36.64 -3.59
CA HIS A 675 -25.21 -35.30 -4.00
C HIS A 675 -25.77 -34.28 -3.04
N ILE A 676 -24.90 -33.48 -2.43
CA ILE A 676 -25.23 -32.35 -1.57
C ILE A 676 -24.98 -31.08 -2.36
N HIS A 677 -26.01 -30.29 -2.52
CA HIS A 677 -25.94 -28.97 -3.13
C HIS A 677 -26.30 -27.89 -2.12
N VAL A 678 -25.49 -26.85 -2.07
CA VAL A 678 -25.80 -25.65 -1.29
C VAL A 678 -25.93 -24.48 -2.28
N PRO A 679 -27.15 -24.04 -2.62
CA PRO A 679 -27.41 -22.96 -3.57
C PRO A 679 -26.66 -21.66 -3.26
N GLU A 680 -26.72 -20.67 -4.15
CA GLU A 680 -26.02 -19.38 -4.08
C GLU A 680 -24.49 -19.51 -4.21
N GLY A 681 -24.02 -20.10 -5.31
CA GLY A 681 -22.59 -20.30 -5.60
C GLY A 681 -21.76 -19.02 -5.78
N ALA A 682 -22.36 -17.82 -5.67
CA ALA A 682 -21.65 -16.56 -5.73
C ALA A 682 -20.85 -16.26 -4.43
N VAL A 683 -21.33 -16.76 -3.29
CA VAL A 683 -20.71 -16.53 -1.98
C VAL A 683 -19.99 -17.81 -1.51
N PRO A 684 -18.69 -17.76 -1.20
CA PRO A 684 -17.98 -18.86 -0.60
C PRO A 684 -18.59 -19.19 0.78
N LYS A 685 -18.76 -20.50 1.06
CA LYS A 685 -19.36 -20.97 2.31
C LYS A 685 -18.36 -21.91 2.99
N ASP A 686 -17.95 -21.55 4.20
CA ASP A 686 -17.04 -22.38 4.99
C ASP A 686 -17.44 -22.35 6.47
N GLY A 687 -17.27 -23.47 7.15
CA GLY A 687 -17.51 -23.59 8.58
C GLY A 687 -18.18 -24.91 8.98
N PRO A 688 -17.90 -25.40 10.20
CA PRO A 688 -18.37 -26.69 10.67
C PRO A 688 -19.84 -26.67 11.17
N SER A 689 -20.42 -25.47 11.35
CA SER A 689 -21.73 -25.28 12.02
C SER A 689 -22.94 -25.75 11.21
N ALA A 690 -22.77 -26.17 9.96
CA ALA A 690 -23.81 -26.78 9.14
C ALA A 690 -23.94 -28.31 9.34
N GLY A 691 -23.09 -28.94 10.16
CA GLY A 691 -23.03 -30.36 10.31
C GLY A 691 -24.34 -31.05 10.67
N VAL A 692 -25.13 -30.48 11.60
CA VAL A 692 -26.45 -30.99 11.94
C VAL A 692 -27.42 -30.91 10.75
N ALA A 693 -27.45 -29.78 10.07
CA ALA A 693 -28.34 -29.58 8.92
C ALA A 693 -28.00 -30.52 7.76
N LEU A 694 -26.69 -30.71 7.48
CA LEU A 694 -26.20 -31.69 6.50
C LEU A 694 -26.64 -33.10 6.90
N THR A 695 -26.47 -33.51 8.17
CA THR A 695 -26.84 -34.81 8.65
C THR A 695 -28.33 -35.10 8.53
N ILE A 696 -29.17 -34.15 8.94
CA ILE A 696 -30.65 -34.27 8.85
C ILE A 696 -31.09 -34.28 7.39
N ALA A 697 -30.48 -33.51 6.51
CA ALA A 697 -30.80 -33.51 5.08
C ALA A 697 -30.48 -34.86 4.42
N ILE A 698 -29.34 -35.49 4.78
CA ILE A 698 -28.99 -36.85 4.33
C ILE A 698 -29.98 -37.87 4.88
N ILE A 699 -30.32 -37.82 6.16
CA ILE A 699 -31.32 -38.74 6.77
C ILE A 699 -32.68 -38.54 6.09
N SER A 700 -33.14 -37.32 5.89
CA SER A 700 -34.41 -36.98 5.21
C SER A 700 -34.43 -37.60 3.79
N CYS A 701 -33.43 -37.41 3.00
CA CYS A 701 -33.26 -37.96 1.66
C CYS A 701 -33.32 -39.49 1.66
N LEU A 702 -32.55 -40.16 2.54
CA LEU A 702 -32.42 -41.61 2.58
C LEU A 702 -33.64 -42.32 3.18
N THR A 703 -34.36 -41.66 4.09
CA THR A 703 -35.61 -42.18 4.72
C THR A 703 -36.87 -41.75 4.02
N ASN A 704 -36.79 -40.87 3.04
CA ASN A 704 -37.92 -40.28 2.32
C ASN A 704 -38.91 -39.52 3.25
N LYS A 705 -38.40 -38.95 4.35
CA LYS A 705 -39.17 -38.22 5.34
C LYS A 705 -39.00 -36.70 5.11
N PRO A 706 -40.08 -35.93 4.91
CA PRO A 706 -39.95 -34.49 4.65
C PRO A 706 -39.57 -33.70 5.91
N VAL A 707 -38.82 -32.62 5.73
CA VAL A 707 -38.46 -31.65 6.77
C VAL A 707 -39.24 -30.36 6.55
N SER A 708 -39.79 -29.81 7.63
CA SER A 708 -40.56 -28.55 7.53
C SER A 708 -39.64 -27.35 7.25
N GLY A 709 -40.04 -26.50 6.29
CA GLY A 709 -39.38 -25.23 6.02
C GLY A 709 -39.51 -24.19 7.14
N ASP A 710 -40.35 -24.44 8.18
CA ASP A 710 -40.47 -23.59 9.36
C ASP A 710 -39.36 -23.84 10.40
N ILE A 711 -38.48 -24.86 10.17
CA ILE A 711 -37.42 -25.28 11.09
C ILE A 711 -36.06 -24.96 10.47
N ALA A 712 -35.22 -24.27 11.21
CA ALA A 712 -33.82 -24.14 10.87
C ALA A 712 -32.93 -24.71 11.99
N MET A 713 -31.72 -25.10 11.65
CA MET A 713 -30.82 -25.69 12.61
C MET A 713 -29.37 -25.27 12.39
N THR A 714 -28.59 -25.34 13.49
CA THR A 714 -27.15 -25.08 13.44
C THR A 714 -26.47 -25.91 14.52
N GLY A 715 -25.30 -26.46 14.20
CA GLY A 715 -24.52 -27.28 15.12
C GLY A 715 -23.40 -28.02 14.38
N GLU A 716 -22.24 -28.11 14.99
CA GLU A 716 -21.16 -28.96 14.53
C GLU A 716 -21.36 -30.38 15.00
N VAL A 717 -21.16 -31.37 14.14
CA VAL A 717 -21.38 -32.78 14.43
C VAL A 717 -20.05 -33.50 14.49
N THR A 718 -19.88 -34.36 15.53
CA THR A 718 -18.77 -35.26 15.61
C THR A 718 -19.12 -36.66 15.05
N LEU A 719 -18.13 -37.51 14.73
CA LEU A 719 -18.32 -38.87 14.25
C LEU A 719 -19.17 -39.75 15.20
N ARG A 720 -19.29 -39.36 16.49
CA ARG A 720 -20.14 -40.01 17.47
C ARG A 720 -21.54 -39.44 17.60
N GLY A 721 -21.86 -38.42 16.79
CA GLY A 721 -23.14 -37.72 16.79
C GLY A 721 -23.34 -36.74 17.94
N ASN A 722 -22.28 -36.37 18.68
CA ASN A 722 -22.36 -35.28 19.63
C ASN A 722 -22.46 -33.94 18.86
N VAL A 723 -23.25 -33.04 19.41
CA VAL A 723 -23.33 -31.67 18.85
C VAL A 723 -22.50 -30.70 19.67
N LEU A 724 -21.56 -30.03 19.01
CA LEU A 724 -20.67 -29.04 19.59
C LEU A 724 -21.27 -27.64 19.52
N PRO A 725 -20.87 -26.74 20.44
CA PRO A 725 -21.34 -25.36 20.45
C PRO A 725 -20.86 -24.60 19.21
N ILE A 726 -21.63 -23.57 18.83
CA ILE A 726 -21.36 -22.72 17.66
C ILE A 726 -21.22 -21.25 18.05
N GLY A 727 -20.52 -20.48 17.19
CA GLY A 727 -20.46 -19.02 17.27
C GLY A 727 -21.56 -18.33 16.48
N GLY A 728 -21.77 -17.03 16.73
CA GLY A 728 -22.67 -16.16 15.98
C GLY A 728 -24.15 -16.52 16.14
N LEU A 729 -24.55 -17.02 17.29
CA LEU A 729 -25.94 -17.47 17.53
C LEU A 729 -26.93 -16.31 17.40
N ARG A 730 -26.58 -15.10 17.86
CA ARG A 730 -27.42 -13.89 17.76
C ARG A 730 -27.74 -13.59 16.30
N GLU A 731 -26.75 -13.52 15.46
CA GLU A 731 -26.89 -13.19 14.03
C GLU A 731 -27.68 -14.27 13.30
N LYS A 732 -27.41 -15.54 13.59
CA LYS A 732 -28.13 -16.71 13.04
C LYS A 732 -29.60 -16.68 13.42
N SER A 733 -29.91 -16.36 14.68
CA SER A 733 -31.31 -16.26 15.16
C SER A 733 -32.05 -15.09 14.53
N LEU A 734 -31.39 -13.93 14.36
CA LEU A 734 -31.95 -12.77 13.66
C LEU A 734 -32.23 -13.07 12.18
N ALA A 735 -31.34 -13.82 11.52
CA ALA A 735 -31.58 -14.27 10.15
C ALA A 735 -32.78 -15.22 10.04
N ALA A 736 -32.91 -16.18 10.96
CA ALA A 736 -34.04 -17.07 11.03
C ALA A 736 -35.33 -16.30 11.18
N LEU A 737 -35.39 -15.32 12.10
CA LEU A 737 -36.55 -14.48 12.33
C LEU A 737 -36.97 -13.67 11.07
N ARG A 738 -36.00 -13.02 10.44
CA ARG A 738 -36.23 -12.25 9.18
C ARG A 738 -36.75 -13.10 8.05
N SER A 739 -36.32 -14.36 7.97
CA SER A 739 -36.76 -15.30 6.92
C SER A 739 -38.11 -15.96 7.24
N GLY A 740 -38.74 -15.61 8.36
CA GLY A 740 -40.03 -16.12 8.76
C GLY A 740 -39.99 -17.57 9.27
N ILE A 741 -38.84 -18.03 9.75
CA ILE A 741 -38.67 -19.32 10.44
C ILE A 741 -39.29 -19.23 11.82
N ARG A 742 -39.96 -20.29 12.27
CA ARG A 742 -40.64 -20.34 13.55
C ARG A 742 -39.88 -21.08 14.64
N THR A 743 -39.09 -22.07 14.25
CA THR A 743 -38.34 -22.91 15.20
C THR A 743 -36.90 -22.98 14.79
N ILE A 744 -35.99 -22.78 15.76
CA ILE A 744 -34.55 -23.03 15.58
C ILE A 744 -34.08 -24.11 16.52
N ILE A 745 -33.28 -25.04 16.03
CA ILE A 745 -32.65 -26.12 16.82
C ILE A 745 -31.17 -25.76 17.02
N VAL A 746 -30.76 -25.63 18.28
CA VAL A 746 -29.44 -25.15 18.67
C VAL A 746 -28.74 -26.11 19.64
N PRO A 747 -27.40 -26.09 19.70
CA PRO A 747 -26.70 -26.96 20.68
C PRO A 747 -27.01 -26.55 22.11
N SER A 748 -27.25 -27.54 22.98
CA SER A 748 -27.53 -27.32 24.41
C SER A 748 -26.44 -26.55 25.14
N LYS A 749 -25.18 -26.65 24.67
CA LYS A 749 -24.03 -25.88 25.18
C LYS A 749 -24.11 -24.38 24.89
N ASN A 750 -24.95 -23.96 23.95
CA ASN A 750 -25.23 -22.54 23.67
C ASN A 750 -26.33 -21.93 24.51
N LYS A 751 -26.83 -22.61 25.56
CA LYS A 751 -27.93 -22.12 26.43
C LYS A 751 -27.65 -20.73 27.02
N ASN A 752 -26.40 -20.45 27.40
CA ASN A 752 -26.01 -19.13 27.89
C ASN A 752 -26.13 -18.05 26.81
N ASN A 753 -25.73 -18.35 25.58
CA ASN A 753 -25.87 -17.43 24.45
C ASN A 753 -27.35 -17.16 24.11
N VAL A 754 -28.23 -18.18 24.28
CA VAL A 754 -29.67 -18.02 24.12
C VAL A 754 -30.25 -17.03 25.16
N ASN A 755 -29.77 -17.09 26.41
CA ASN A 755 -30.20 -16.14 27.44
C ASN A 755 -29.82 -14.68 27.12
N GLU A 756 -28.83 -14.48 26.28
CA GLU A 756 -28.37 -13.15 25.85
C GLU A 756 -29.04 -12.62 24.57
N LEU A 757 -29.88 -13.44 23.92
CA LEU A 757 -30.61 -13.01 22.72
C LEU A 757 -31.58 -11.85 23.01
N PRO A 758 -31.84 -10.98 22.03
CA PRO A 758 -32.83 -9.92 22.14
C PRO A 758 -34.22 -10.48 22.50
N LYS A 759 -35.03 -9.69 23.21
CA LYS A 759 -36.41 -10.07 23.55
C LYS A 759 -37.22 -10.41 22.32
N GLU A 760 -37.10 -9.60 21.26
CA GLU A 760 -37.74 -9.82 19.97
C GLU A 760 -37.52 -11.25 19.42
N VAL A 761 -36.29 -11.75 19.51
CA VAL A 761 -35.96 -13.10 19.05
C VAL A 761 -36.57 -14.16 19.96
N LYS A 762 -36.50 -13.98 21.29
CA LYS A 762 -37.05 -14.92 22.27
C LYS A 762 -38.58 -15.04 22.20
N ASP A 763 -39.28 -13.91 21.93
CA ASP A 763 -40.72 -13.85 21.90
C ASP A 763 -41.31 -14.41 20.59
N ASN A 764 -40.51 -14.39 19.50
CA ASN A 764 -41.03 -14.78 18.17
C ASN A 764 -40.42 -16.08 17.60
N LEU A 765 -39.35 -16.64 18.24
CA LEU A 765 -38.76 -17.92 17.84
C LEU A 765 -38.92 -18.98 18.94
N ASN A 766 -39.38 -20.16 18.55
CA ASN A 766 -39.29 -21.36 19.40
C ASN A 766 -37.87 -21.90 19.32
N ILE A 767 -37.20 -22.01 20.46
CA ILE A 767 -35.78 -22.45 20.54
C ILE A 767 -35.75 -23.84 21.19
N GLU A 768 -35.37 -24.83 20.35
CA GLU A 768 -35.23 -26.20 20.76
C GLU A 768 -33.75 -26.55 20.96
N TYR A 769 -33.43 -27.37 21.95
CA TYR A 769 -32.07 -27.71 22.30
C TYR A 769 -31.72 -29.16 21.92
N MET A 770 -30.51 -29.37 21.44
CA MET A 770 -29.96 -30.67 21.12
C MET A 770 -28.56 -30.85 21.71
N SER A 771 -28.29 -32.05 22.21
CA SER A 771 -26.94 -32.50 22.62
C SER A 771 -26.38 -33.53 21.64
N TYR A 772 -27.27 -34.28 20.99
CA TYR A 772 -26.94 -35.30 20.00
C TYR A 772 -27.77 -35.06 18.73
N VAL A 773 -27.30 -35.54 17.59
CA VAL A 773 -28.04 -35.55 16.32
C VAL A 773 -29.41 -36.22 16.48
N ASN A 774 -29.49 -37.28 17.31
CA ASN A 774 -30.74 -37.97 17.58
C ASN A 774 -31.83 -37.09 18.24
N ASP A 775 -31.43 -36.07 18.98
CA ASP A 775 -32.37 -35.13 19.57
C ASP A 775 -33.03 -34.30 18.46
N ALA A 776 -32.22 -33.77 17.51
CA ALA A 776 -32.74 -33.07 16.32
C ALA A 776 -33.66 -34.00 15.49
N TYR A 777 -33.24 -35.26 15.30
CA TYR A 777 -34.08 -36.25 14.59
C TYR A 777 -35.50 -36.41 15.24
N LYS A 778 -35.53 -36.53 16.55
CA LYS A 778 -36.76 -36.67 17.31
C LYS A 778 -37.64 -35.40 17.25
N ILE A 779 -37.04 -34.22 17.32
CA ILE A 779 -37.76 -32.97 17.23
C ILE A 779 -38.41 -32.80 15.83
N ILE A 780 -37.72 -33.25 14.78
CA ILE A 780 -38.15 -33.03 13.38
C ILE A 780 -39.12 -34.13 12.92
N PHE A 781 -38.84 -35.40 13.21
CA PHE A 781 -39.58 -36.55 12.67
C PHE A 781 -40.47 -37.22 13.69
N GLY A 782 -40.41 -36.82 14.96
CA GLY A 782 -41.18 -37.42 16.06
C GLY A 782 -40.51 -38.67 16.64
N ASN A 783 -41.05 -39.14 17.77
CA ASN A 783 -40.66 -40.39 18.39
C ASN A 783 -41.39 -41.57 17.68
N ASN A 784 -40.81 -42.13 16.65
CA ASN A 784 -41.18 -43.44 16.12
C ASN A 784 -40.04 -44.42 16.26
#